data_1098a58422b711e3d98b17fd13ed1fdd
#
_entry.id   1098a58422b711e3d98b17fd13ed1fdd
#
_cell.length_a   1.000
_cell.length_b   1.000
_cell.length_c   1.000
_cell.angle_alpha   90.00
_cell.angle_beta   90.00
_cell.angle_gamma   90.00
#
_symmetry.space_group_name_H-M   'P 1'
#
loop_
_entity.id
_entity.type
_entity.pdbx_description
1 polymer ?
#
loop_
_entity_poly.entity_id
_entity_poly.type
_entity_poly.pdbx_seq_one_letter_code
_entity_poly.pdbx_strand_id
1 'polypeptide(L)'
;MKNLISITFLCFQLMFFGQESTSSSELINGINFQNELIKNSLVKNLEFSNIGPSVMSGRVSDIEVNPNDPTEFYVAYASGGLWHTINNGTTFNTIFDNANTQNIGDFDVDWNNRTIIVGTGENNSSRSSYSGIGILKSNDNGKNWENIGLSDSHHIGKVKINPNNPDEIIVGVLGHLYSTNEQRGIFKTNNGGKTWEKKLEIDEKTGIIDIDIDPENFNIQYASSWEKERASWNFNGNGSKSGIYKSTDSGENWELISTKESGFPSNSGVGRIGLSVYDKNTVYAVVDNQSRRLKEKEVKKNAIDKAVFEKMSIKDFMKLNDKLLNDFLENNGFPKKYDSNEVKELVSSGEIKPLDLKLFLEDANTVMFDTPIIGAEVYRSDDGGQTWVKKNSYYLDRLYNTYGYYFGRIHVSPTNKNQIYVYGVPIIKSNDGGITYKSVDYQNVHADHHDLWINPKNPDHLINGNDGGINMSYDGGKNWTKLNQPNVGQFYSINVDNEKPYNVYGGLQDNGVWMAPNNSVESARWHQTGHNNWTSIGGGDGMQVQIDKRNSDIIYTGSQFGVYFRLNKKTGKRNYLKPKHDLGESPLRFNWQSPILLSPHNQDIFYMGSNKLHISLNQGDDWSFKSIDLTKGIKSGNVPYGTLSAIDESIFKFGKLVVGSDDGLINLSKDGGNTWALISKDLPQNLWVSRVVFSKHKKNRIYATLNGYRFDDFKPYVFISDNDGKNWKKISDNLPLSSVNVIKEDPFNENVIYLGTDNGA
;
A
#
# COMPACT_ATOMS: atom_id res chain seq x y z
N MET A 1 -63.86 20.79 -30.56
CA MET A 1 -62.42 20.87 -30.97
C MET A 1 -61.58 20.88 -29.72
N LYS A 2 -61.01 19.76 -29.38
CA LYS A 2 -60.15 19.59 -28.23
C LYS A 2 -58.70 19.56 -28.74
N ASN A 3 -57.87 20.52 -28.35
CA ASN A 3 -56.48 20.59 -28.67
C ASN A 3 -55.71 19.65 -27.71
N LEU A 4 -55.09 18.61 -28.26
CA LEU A 4 -54.13 17.76 -27.59
C LEU A 4 -52.74 18.44 -27.69
N ILE A 5 -52.20 18.86 -26.56
CA ILE A 5 -50.83 19.32 -26.47
C ILE A 5 -50.00 18.08 -26.12
N SER A 6 -49.19 17.58 -27.08
CA SER A 6 -48.16 16.57 -26.85
C SER A 6 -46.96 17.24 -26.23
N ILE A 7 -46.68 16.94 -24.96
CA ILE A 7 -45.42 17.29 -24.29
C ILE A 7 -44.42 16.15 -24.55
N THR A 8 -43.46 16.42 -25.42
CA THR A 8 -42.33 15.51 -25.65
C THR A 8 -41.33 15.71 -24.52
N PHE A 9 -41.24 14.74 -23.63
CA PHE A 9 -40.18 14.68 -22.61
C PHE A 9 -38.86 14.31 -23.29
N LEU A 10 -37.97 15.27 -23.45
CA LEU A 10 -36.59 15.02 -23.85
C LEU A 10 -35.84 14.53 -22.63
N CYS A 11 -35.66 13.21 -22.47
CA CYS A 11 -34.75 12.64 -21.51
C CYS A 11 -33.32 12.97 -21.96
N PHE A 12 -32.71 14.00 -21.36
CA PHE A 12 -31.26 14.13 -21.35
C PHE A 12 -30.72 13.01 -20.47
N GLN A 13 -30.28 11.93 -21.08
CA GLN A 13 -29.36 11.00 -20.42
C GLN A 13 -28.05 11.77 -20.18
N LEU A 14 -27.84 12.23 -18.95
CA LEU A 14 -26.51 12.56 -18.47
C LEU A 14 -25.69 11.26 -18.50
N MET A 15 -24.98 11.05 -19.59
CA MET A 15 -23.91 10.06 -19.60
C MET A 15 -22.86 10.54 -18.59
N PHE A 16 -22.91 9.99 -17.40
CA PHE A 16 -21.75 9.96 -16.53
C PHE A 16 -20.72 9.08 -17.24
N PHE A 17 -19.78 9.68 -17.95
CA PHE A 17 -18.57 8.99 -18.33
C PHE A 17 -17.82 8.68 -17.04
N GLY A 18 -18.04 7.50 -16.47
CA GLY A 18 -17.12 6.91 -15.51
C GLY A 18 -15.76 6.77 -16.21
N GLN A 19 -14.67 6.91 -15.45
CA GLN A 19 -13.35 6.61 -15.98
C GLN A 19 -13.36 5.13 -16.40
N GLU A 20 -13.04 4.84 -17.67
CA GLU A 20 -12.96 3.47 -18.17
C GLU A 20 -11.61 2.85 -17.79
N SER A 21 -11.63 1.60 -17.30
CA SER A 21 -10.42 0.83 -17.05
C SER A 21 -9.69 0.52 -18.36
N THR A 22 -8.37 0.41 -18.30
CA THR A 22 -7.53 -0.01 -19.42
C THR A 22 -7.83 -1.46 -19.76
N SER A 23 -8.16 -1.74 -21.03
CA SER A 23 -8.43 -3.09 -21.50
C SER A 23 -7.15 -3.94 -21.62
N SER A 24 -7.29 -5.27 -21.55
CA SER A 24 -6.16 -6.20 -21.74
C SER A 24 -5.46 -6.04 -23.10
N SER A 25 -6.20 -5.70 -24.14
CA SER A 25 -5.61 -5.43 -25.47
C SER A 25 -4.78 -4.14 -25.50
N GLU A 26 -5.23 -3.07 -24.83
CA GLU A 26 -4.44 -1.85 -24.66
C GLU A 26 -3.16 -2.13 -23.87
N LEU A 27 -3.27 -2.95 -22.78
CA LEU A 27 -2.14 -3.32 -21.94
C LEU A 27 -1.05 -4.06 -22.75
N ILE A 28 -1.43 -5.10 -23.51
CA ILE A 28 -0.50 -5.88 -24.36
C ILE A 28 0.14 -4.99 -25.43
N ASN A 29 -0.66 -4.15 -26.11
CA ASN A 29 -0.15 -3.20 -27.09
C ASN A 29 0.82 -2.19 -26.47
N GLY A 30 0.53 -1.73 -25.26
CA GLY A 30 1.40 -0.84 -24.48
C GLY A 30 2.75 -1.46 -24.17
N ILE A 31 2.78 -2.74 -23.75
CA ILE A 31 4.00 -3.51 -23.50
C ILE A 31 4.83 -3.65 -24.79
N ASN A 32 4.20 -4.01 -25.90
CA ASN A 32 4.89 -4.14 -27.17
C ASN A 32 5.50 -2.80 -27.61
N PHE A 33 4.77 -1.72 -27.48
CA PHE A 33 5.25 -0.37 -27.79
C PHE A 33 6.42 0.04 -26.88
N GLN A 34 6.35 -0.24 -25.57
CA GLN A 34 7.46 0.00 -24.64
C GLN A 34 8.72 -0.76 -25.06
N ASN A 35 8.60 -2.03 -25.43
CA ASN A 35 9.72 -2.84 -25.88
C ASN A 35 10.37 -2.29 -27.17
N GLU A 36 9.58 -1.72 -28.08
CA GLU A 36 10.11 -1.03 -29.25
C GLU A 36 10.84 0.26 -28.89
N LEU A 37 10.30 1.05 -27.97
CA LEU A 37 10.96 2.26 -27.49
C LEU A 37 12.31 1.95 -26.83
N ILE A 38 12.39 0.91 -25.99
CA ILE A 38 13.64 0.47 -25.36
C ILE A 38 14.70 0.12 -26.42
N LYS A 39 14.34 -0.65 -27.45
CA LYS A 39 15.26 -1.03 -28.53
C LYS A 39 15.82 0.17 -29.30
N ASN A 40 14.99 1.21 -29.48
CA ASN A 40 15.30 2.41 -30.24
C ASN A 40 15.78 3.58 -29.40
N SER A 41 15.85 3.40 -28.07
CA SER A 41 16.22 4.47 -27.13
C SER A 41 17.63 5.00 -27.38
N LEU A 42 17.76 6.33 -27.36
CA LEU A 42 19.06 7.01 -27.43
C LEU A 42 19.91 6.76 -26.19
N VAL A 43 19.26 6.40 -25.07
CA VAL A 43 19.91 6.18 -23.77
C VAL A 43 19.97 4.69 -23.37
N LYS A 44 19.70 3.77 -24.30
CA LYS A 44 19.71 2.31 -24.05
C LYS A 44 21.04 1.73 -23.51
N ASN A 45 22.13 2.48 -23.68
CA ASN A 45 23.45 2.08 -23.21
C ASN A 45 23.84 2.77 -21.89
N LEU A 46 22.94 3.52 -21.26
CA LEU A 46 23.18 4.04 -19.93
C LEU A 46 22.92 2.94 -18.90
N GLU A 47 23.95 2.65 -18.13
CA GLU A 47 23.85 1.70 -17.02
C GLU A 47 23.44 2.42 -15.75
N PHE A 48 22.49 1.84 -15.03
CA PHE A 48 22.11 2.29 -13.70
C PHE A 48 22.96 1.56 -12.65
N SER A 49 23.48 2.30 -11.68
CA SER A 49 24.17 1.74 -10.52
C SER A 49 23.23 1.65 -9.34
N ASN A 50 23.06 0.46 -8.77
CA ASN A 50 22.34 0.27 -7.53
C ASN A 50 23.21 0.72 -6.35
N ILE A 51 22.74 1.68 -5.55
CA ILE A 51 23.44 2.20 -4.36
C ILE A 51 22.79 1.74 -3.04
N GLY A 52 21.80 0.84 -3.09
CA GLY A 52 21.04 0.37 -1.93
C GLY A 52 19.75 1.17 -1.69
N PRO A 53 19.17 1.10 -0.48
CA PRO A 53 19.65 0.35 0.70
C PRO A 53 19.44 -1.15 0.59
N SER A 54 20.27 -1.93 1.30
CA SER A 54 20.10 -3.39 1.47
C SER A 54 19.82 -3.79 2.92
N VAL A 55 20.08 -2.90 3.87
CA VAL A 55 19.81 -3.14 5.31
C VAL A 55 18.32 -3.39 5.56
N MET A 56 17.47 -2.68 4.86
CA MET A 56 16.04 -2.92 4.76
C MET A 56 15.70 -3.19 3.30
N SER A 57 15.10 -4.33 3.06
CA SER A 57 14.59 -4.73 1.76
C SER A 57 13.11 -4.38 1.64
N GLY A 58 12.47 -4.63 0.49
CA GLY A 58 11.04 -4.40 0.29
C GLY A 58 10.18 -5.57 0.76
N ARG A 59 8.88 -5.44 0.57
CA ARG A 59 7.89 -6.47 0.92
C ARG A 59 8.06 -7.73 0.10
N VAL A 60 8.32 -8.86 0.77
CA VAL A 60 8.35 -10.20 0.18
C VAL A 60 6.92 -10.70 0.07
N SER A 61 6.49 -11.14 -1.12
CA SER A 61 5.16 -11.70 -1.35
C SER A 61 5.12 -13.22 -1.26
N ASP A 62 6.22 -13.89 -1.64
CA ASP A 62 6.28 -15.36 -1.69
C ASP A 62 7.71 -15.88 -1.73
N ILE A 63 7.93 -17.15 -1.29
CA ILE A 63 9.24 -17.81 -1.21
C ILE A 63 9.10 -19.26 -1.66
N GLU A 64 9.85 -19.66 -2.70
CA GLU A 64 9.91 -21.04 -3.15
C GLU A 64 11.31 -21.63 -2.96
N VAL A 65 11.41 -22.74 -2.22
CA VAL A 65 12.67 -23.36 -1.83
C VAL A 65 12.86 -24.70 -2.51
N ASN A 66 14.07 -24.95 -3.02
CA ASN A 66 14.41 -26.22 -3.63
C ASN A 66 14.27 -27.37 -2.62
N PRO A 67 13.33 -28.34 -2.83
CA PRO A 67 13.07 -29.42 -1.86
C PRO A 67 14.26 -30.37 -1.69
N ASN A 68 15.19 -30.37 -2.65
CA ASN A 68 16.39 -31.23 -2.62
C ASN A 68 17.61 -30.50 -2.03
N ASP A 69 17.66 -29.18 -2.16
CA ASP A 69 18.75 -28.33 -1.65
C ASP A 69 18.19 -27.02 -1.06
N PRO A 70 17.92 -26.95 0.26
CA PRO A 70 17.34 -25.75 0.89
C PRO A 70 18.27 -24.52 0.87
N THR A 71 19.49 -24.63 0.36
CA THR A 71 20.37 -23.47 0.16
C THR A 71 20.06 -22.71 -1.13
N GLU A 72 19.26 -23.32 -2.01
CA GLU A 72 18.74 -22.72 -3.24
C GLU A 72 17.28 -22.35 -3.07
N PHE A 73 16.95 -21.08 -3.30
CA PHE A 73 15.56 -20.61 -3.26
C PHE A 73 15.34 -19.33 -4.07
N TYR A 74 14.09 -19.09 -4.40
CA TYR A 74 13.62 -17.86 -5.03
C TYR A 74 12.82 -17.03 -4.03
N VAL A 75 12.86 -15.71 -4.21
CA VAL A 75 12.11 -14.74 -3.40
C VAL A 75 11.43 -13.75 -4.32
N ALA A 76 10.12 -13.67 -4.23
CA ALA A 76 9.32 -12.68 -4.92
C ALA A 76 9.06 -11.46 -4.04
N TYR A 77 9.25 -10.28 -4.60
CA TYR A 77 8.88 -9.02 -3.98
C TYR A 77 7.61 -8.48 -4.61
N ALA A 78 6.72 -7.92 -3.82
CA ALA A 78 5.43 -7.41 -4.27
C ALA A 78 5.55 -6.35 -5.39
N SER A 79 6.64 -5.56 -5.36
CA SER A 79 6.98 -4.58 -6.41
C SER A 79 8.50 -4.44 -6.60
N GLY A 80 9.22 -5.54 -6.50
CA GLY A 80 10.69 -5.59 -6.60
C GLY A 80 11.21 -6.78 -7.41
N GLY A 81 10.34 -7.45 -8.17
CA GLY A 81 10.69 -8.57 -9.03
C GLY A 81 11.04 -9.86 -8.30
N LEU A 82 11.65 -10.79 -9.02
CA LEU A 82 12.03 -12.12 -8.55
C LEU A 82 13.55 -12.23 -8.43
N TRP A 83 13.99 -12.77 -7.29
CA TRP A 83 15.39 -12.91 -6.92
C TRP A 83 15.73 -14.37 -6.65
N HIS A 84 16.94 -14.79 -7.03
CA HIS A 84 17.41 -16.16 -6.90
C HIS A 84 18.72 -16.23 -6.14
N THR A 85 18.82 -17.16 -5.20
CA THR A 85 20.03 -17.53 -4.48
C THR A 85 20.30 -19.01 -4.58
N ILE A 86 21.59 -19.39 -4.63
CA ILE A 86 22.07 -20.78 -4.63
C ILE A 86 23.03 -21.06 -3.46
N ASN A 87 23.13 -20.13 -2.53
CA ASN A 87 24.12 -20.18 -1.44
C ASN A 87 23.53 -19.68 -0.12
N ASN A 88 22.30 -20.11 0.16
CA ASN A 88 21.62 -19.86 1.43
C ASN A 88 21.43 -18.36 1.73
N GLY A 89 21.15 -17.56 0.70
CA GLY A 89 20.91 -16.12 0.84
C GLY A 89 22.17 -15.27 1.06
N THR A 90 23.37 -15.83 0.86
CA THR A 90 24.62 -15.06 0.95
C THR A 90 24.71 -14.05 -0.19
N THR A 91 24.26 -14.43 -1.39
CA THR A 91 24.13 -13.56 -2.56
C THR A 91 22.83 -13.86 -3.29
N PHE A 92 22.29 -12.84 -3.98
CA PHE A 92 21.13 -12.96 -4.81
C PHE A 92 21.39 -12.36 -6.20
N ASN A 93 20.75 -12.93 -7.20
CA ASN A 93 20.71 -12.41 -8.56
C ASN A 93 19.28 -12.04 -8.93
N THR A 94 19.08 -10.91 -9.60
CA THR A 94 17.79 -10.57 -10.21
C THR A 94 17.55 -11.45 -11.42
N ILE A 95 16.33 -11.94 -11.59
CA ILE A 95 15.95 -12.77 -12.73
C ILE A 95 14.64 -12.28 -13.40
N PHE A 96 14.15 -11.11 -13.01
CA PHE A 96 12.85 -10.60 -13.44
C PHE A 96 12.93 -9.22 -14.13
N ASP A 97 14.13 -8.67 -14.33
CA ASP A 97 14.34 -7.32 -14.86
C ASP A 97 13.78 -7.13 -16.28
N ASN A 98 13.70 -8.22 -17.06
CA ASN A 98 13.20 -8.22 -18.45
C ASN A 98 11.74 -8.71 -18.58
N ALA A 99 11.00 -8.80 -17.47
CA ALA A 99 9.65 -9.38 -17.46
C ALA A 99 8.52 -8.38 -17.79
N ASN A 100 8.84 -7.14 -18.15
CA ASN A 100 7.91 -6.02 -18.39
C ASN A 100 7.04 -5.62 -17.20
N THR A 101 7.27 -6.16 -16.02
CA THR A 101 6.67 -5.77 -14.74
C THR A 101 7.60 -6.17 -13.61
N GLN A 102 7.47 -5.51 -12.46
CA GLN A 102 8.17 -5.88 -11.21
C GLN A 102 7.17 -6.32 -10.12
N ASN A 103 5.87 -6.37 -10.47
CA ASN A 103 4.79 -6.62 -9.51
C ASN A 103 4.42 -8.11 -9.49
N ILE A 104 4.62 -8.77 -8.35
CA ILE A 104 4.36 -10.21 -8.19
C ILE A 104 3.36 -10.44 -7.07
N GLY A 105 2.32 -11.23 -7.36
CA GLY A 105 1.38 -11.72 -6.37
C GLY A 105 1.84 -13.02 -5.73
N ASP A 106 2.17 -14.01 -6.57
CA ASP A 106 2.57 -15.35 -6.18
C ASP A 106 3.34 -16.04 -7.31
N PHE A 107 4.08 -17.09 -7.04
CA PHE A 107 4.75 -17.88 -8.06
C PHE A 107 4.94 -19.33 -7.63
N ASP A 108 5.24 -20.21 -8.56
CA ASP A 108 5.60 -21.61 -8.29
C ASP A 108 6.67 -22.11 -9.24
N VAL A 109 7.43 -23.11 -8.84
CA VAL A 109 8.61 -23.59 -9.54
C VAL A 109 8.55 -25.10 -9.76
N ASP A 110 8.58 -25.54 -11.00
CA ASP A 110 8.97 -26.92 -11.33
C ASP A 110 10.49 -27.06 -11.21
N TRP A 111 10.94 -27.54 -10.08
CA TRP A 111 12.37 -27.67 -9.75
C TRP A 111 13.12 -28.69 -10.65
N ASN A 112 12.42 -29.63 -11.27
CA ASN A 112 13.03 -30.62 -12.14
C ASN A 112 13.42 -30.02 -13.50
N ASN A 113 12.52 -29.23 -14.09
CA ASN A 113 12.73 -28.63 -15.40
C ASN A 113 13.20 -27.17 -15.33
N ARG A 114 13.25 -26.59 -14.13
CA ARG A 114 13.56 -25.17 -13.90
C ARG A 114 12.57 -24.23 -14.61
N THR A 115 11.32 -24.67 -14.69
CA THR A 115 10.22 -23.84 -15.18
C THR A 115 9.64 -23.03 -14.03
N ILE A 116 9.52 -21.73 -14.22
CA ILE A 116 8.96 -20.80 -13.23
C ILE A 116 7.67 -20.23 -13.82
N ILE A 117 6.60 -20.27 -13.04
CA ILE A 117 5.31 -19.64 -13.36
C ILE A 117 5.07 -18.52 -12.35
N VAL A 118 4.93 -17.29 -12.86
CA VAL A 118 4.70 -16.11 -12.02
C VAL A 118 3.32 -15.54 -12.28
N GLY A 119 2.50 -15.46 -11.23
CA GLY A 119 1.28 -14.69 -11.19
C GLY A 119 1.59 -13.23 -10.83
N THR A 120 1.38 -12.31 -11.77
CA THR A 120 1.75 -10.92 -11.59
C THR A 120 0.68 -10.10 -10.86
N GLY A 121 1.09 -8.95 -10.29
CA GLY A 121 0.24 -8.04 -9.53
C GLY A 121 0.07 -8.42 -8.06
N GLU A 122 0.42 -7.51 -7.17
CA GLU A 122 0.42 -7.75 -5.72
C GLU A 122 -0.97 -8.12 -5.19
N ASN A 123 -1.06 -9.20 -4.40
CA ASN A 123 -2.32 -9.78 -3.94
C ASN A 123 -2.88 -9.19 -2.62
N ASN A 124 -2.16 -8.29 -1.94
CA ASN A 124 -2.57 -7.77 -0.63
C ASN A 124 -3.68 -6.72 -0.68
N SER A 125 -4.04 -6.21 -1.86
CA SER A 125 -5.12 -5.24 -2.08
C SER A 125 -4.99 -3.95 -1.26
N SER A 126 -3.75 -3.53 -0.98
CA SER A 126 -3.47 -2.27 -0.30
C SER A 126 -3.56 -1.07 -1.25
N ARG A 127 -3.41 0.15 -0.74
CA ARG A 127 -3.37 1.36 -1.58
C ARG A 127 -2.14 1.46 -2.48
N SER A 128 -1.12 0.68 -2.17
CA SER A 128 0.14 0.56 -2.90
C SER A 128 0.29 -0.79 -3.60
N SER A 129 -0.80 -1.54 -3.77
CA SER A 129 -0.80 -2.76 -4.57
C SER A 129 -0.96 -2.41 -6.03
N TYR A 130 0.08 -2.63 -6.80
CA TYR A 130 0.11 -2.34 -8.23
C TYR A 130 -0.31 -3.56 -9.05
N SER A 131 -0.99 -3.29 -10.16
CA SER A 131 -1.46 -4.33 -11.09
C SER A 131 -0.31 -5.05 -11.78
N GLY A 132 -0.57 -6.28 -12.17
CA GLY A 132 0.26 -7.09 -13.05
C GLY A 132 -0.26 -7.09 -14.48
N ILE A 133 0.28 -8.03 -15.25
CA ILE A 133 0.04 -8.19 -16.70
C ILE A 133 -0.41 -9.61 -17.07
N GLY A 134 -0.88 -10.40 -16.08
CA GLY A 134 -1.29 -11.79 -16.26
C GLY A 134 -0.27 -12.78 -15.72
N ILE A 135 -0.18 -13.95 -16.36
CA ILE A 135 0.75 -15.01 -16.00
C ILE A 135 1.97 -14.98 -16.89
N LEU A 136 3.15 -15.00 -16.27
CA LEU A 136 4.43 -15.10 -16.95
C LEU A 136 5.05 -16.47 -16.72
N LYS A 137 5.70 -17.01 -17.76
CA LYS A 137 6.41 -18.29 -17.74
C LYS A 137 7.85 -18.11 -18.18
N SER A 138 8.77 -18.76 -17.46
CA SER A 138 10.15 -18.96 -17.90
C SER A 138 10.46 -20.45 -17.92
N ASN A 139 11.09 -20.92 -18.99
CA ASN A 139 11.57 -22.30 -19.13
C ASN A 139 13.11 -22.39 -19.06
N ASP A 140 13.79 -21.31 -18.68
CA ASP A 140 15.24 -21.19 -18.68
C ASP A 140 15.80 -20.51 -17.43
N ASN A 141 15.12 -20.74 -16.32
CA ASN A 141 15.52 -20.23 -15.00
C ASN A 141 15.52 -18.69 -14.93
N GLY A 142 14.50 -18.06 -15.50
CA GLY A 142 14.28 -16.61 -15.43
C GLY A 142 15.08 -15.77 -16.42
N LYS A 143 15.78 -16.36 -17.40
CA LYS A 143 16.52 -15.61 -18.43
C LYS A 143 15.59 -14.95 -19.44
N ASN A 144 14.52 -15.65 -19.82
CA ASN A 144 13.48 -15.14 -20.71
C ASN A 144 12.11 -15.39 -20.12
N TRP A 145 11.19 -14.47 -20.39
CA TRP A 145 9.81 -14.49 -19.89
C TRP A 145 8.82 -14.38 -21.03
N GLU A 146 7.78 -15.21 -20.98
CA GLU A 146 6.66 -15.22 -21.91
C GLU A 146 5.35 -14.97 -21.15
N ASN A 147 4.49 -14.08 -21.66
CA ASN A 147 3.13 -13.95 -21.16
C ASN A 147 2.27 -15.08 -21.72
N ILE A 148 1.76 -15.95 -20.86
CA ILE A 148 0.97 -17.13 -21.22
C ILE A 148 -0.54 -16.94 -20.98
N GLY A 149 -1.01 -15.69 -20.75
CA GLY A 149 -2.42 -15.35 -20.69
C GLY A 149 -2.88 -14.70 -19.39
N LEU A 150 -4.18 -14.63 -19.23
CA LEU A 150 -4.89 -13.97 -18.13
C LEU A 150 -4.49 -12.50 -17.94
N SER A 151 -4.26 -11.78 -19.03
CA SER A 151 -3.73 -10.40 -19.00
C SER A 151 -4.70 -9.37 -18.38
N ASP A 152 -5.99 -9.68 -18.25
CA ASP A 152 -6.98 -8.87 -17.58
C ASP A 152 -7.17 -9.24 -16.08
N SER A 153 -6.32 -10.11 -15.55
CA SER A 153 -6.40 -10.54 -14.15
C SER A 153 -5.98 -9.45 -13.16
N HIS A 154 -5.09 -8.57 -13.52
CA HIS A 154 -4.42 -7.54 -12.72
C HIS A 154 -3.73 -8.06 -11.45
N HIS A 155 -4.40 -8.92 -10.66
CA HIS A 155 -3.86 -9.42 -9.39
C HIS A 155 -4.07 -10.92 -9.27
N ILE A 156 -2.98 -11.67 -9.12
CA ILE A 156 -3.00 -13.12 -8.91
C ILE A 156 -2.82 -13.41 -7.41
N GLY A 157 -3.74 -14.20 -6.87
CA GLY A 157 -3.71 -14.61 -5.47
C GLY A 157 -2.77 -15.77 -5.20
N LYS A 158 -2.82 -16.82 -6.04
CA LYS A 158 -2.00 -18.03 -5.89
C LYS A 158 -1.78 -18.75 -7.21
N VAL A 159 -0.61 -19.35 -7.35
CA VAL A 159 -0.22 -20.24 -8.47
C VAL A 159 0.21 -21.58 -7.90
N LYS A 160 -0.23 -22.69 -8.52
CA LYS A 160 0.23 -24.03 -8.16
C LYS A 160 0.43 -24.88 -9.40
N ILE A 161 1.63 -25.47 -9.52
CA ILE A 161 2.02 -26.41 -10.57
C ILE A 161 1.82 -27.83 -10.04
N ASN A 162 1.24 -28.71 -10.86
CA ASN A 162 1.18 -30.13 -10.49
C ASN A 162 2.60 -30.73 -10.52
N PRO A 163 3.16 -31.19 -9.39
CA PRO A 163 4.54 -31.70 -9.34
C PRO A 163 4.75 -32.98 -10.18
N ASN A 164 3.66 -33.68 -10.52
CA ASN A 164 3.70 -34.89 -11.33
C ASN A 164 3.42 -34.61 -12.82
N ASN A 165 2.87 -33.45 -13.16
CA ASN A 165 2.55 -33.02 -14.51
C ASN A 165 2.69 -31.51 -14.64
N PRO A 166 3.87 -30.96 -14.97
CA PRO A 166 4.09 -29.52 -15.01
C PRO A 166 3.28 -28.73 -16.05
N ASP A 167 2.63 -29.43 -16.98
CA ASP A 167 1.69 -28.80 -17.92
C ASP A 167 0.32 -28.52 -17.30
N GLU A 168 0.04 -29.09 -16.13
CA GLU A 168 -1.17 -28.83 -15.34
C GLU A 168 -0.88 -27.77 -14.27
N ILE A 169 -1.51 -26.60 -14.43
CA ILE A 169 -1.31 -25.45 -13.55
C ILE A 169 -2.69 -24.93 -13.14
N ILE A 170 -2.85 -24.60 -11.86
CA ILE A 170 -4.03 -23.94 -11.32
C ILE A 170 -3.69 -22.59 -10.76
N VAL A 171 -4.55 -21.59 -10.99
CA VAL A 171 -4.34 -20.20 -10.61
C VAL A 171 -5.58 -19.63 -9.96
N GLY A 172 -5.41 -19.03 -8.78
CA GLY A 172 -6.39 -18.21 -8.10
C GLY A 172 -6.25 -16.74 -8.53
N VAL A 173 -7.30 -16.21 -9.17
CA VAL A 173 -7.30 -14.84 -9.69
C VAL A 173 -8.18 -13.95 -8.81
N LEU A 174 -7.59 -12.86 -8.30
CA LEU A 174 -8.29 -11.83 -7.52
C LEU A 174 -9.04 -10.82 -8.41
N GLY A 175 -8.56 -10.59 -9.63
CA GLY A 175 -9.11 -9.59 -10.54
C GLY A 175 -8.66 -8.17 -10.24
N HIS A 176 -9.30 -7.19 -10.87
CA HIS A 176 -9.01 -5.77 -10.70
C HIS A 176 -9.18 -5.30 -9.25
N LEU A 177 -8.39 -4.31 -8.85
CA LEU A 177 -8.46 -3.75 -7.50
C LEU A 177 -9.53 -2.65 -7.40
N TYR A 178 -9.66 -1.80 -8.42
CA TYR A 178 -10.49 -0.59 -8.38
C TYR A 178 -11.73 -0.67 -9.29
N SER A 179 -11.87 -1.75 -10.04
CA SER A 179 -13.02 -2.00 -10.92
C SER A 179 -13.44 -3.47 -10.85
N THR A 180 -14.58 -3.80 -11.46
CA THR A 180 -15.00 -5.18 -11.67
C THR A 180 -14.42 -5.71 -12.99
N ASN A 181 -14.20 -7.02 -13.08
CA ASN A 181 -13.80 -7.67 -14.32
C ASN A 181 -14.19 -9.15 -14.32
N GLU A 182 -14.18 -9.76 -15.50
CA GLU A 182 -14.57 -11.17 -15.67
C GLU A 182 -13.45 -12.16 -15.31
N GLN A 183 -12.18 -11.77 -15.38
CA GLN A 183 -11.06 -12.63 -15.01
C GLN A 183 -10.87 -12.63 -13.49
N ARG A 184 -11.84 -13.25 -12.79
CA ARG A 184 -11.83 -13.57 -11.35
C ARG A 184 -12.23 -15.02 -11.16
N GLY A 185 -11.72 -15.67 -10.10
CA GLY A 185 -12.03 -17.04 -9.80
C GLY A 185 -10.84 -17.97 -9.97
N ILE A 186 -11.11 -19.25 -10.26
CA ILE A 186 -10.07 -20.24 -10.51
C ILE A 186 -9.95 -20.51 -11.99
N PHE A 187 -8.71 -20.46 -12.48
CA PHE A 187 -8.36 -20.82 -13.84
C PHE A 187 -7.40 -22.00 -13.83
N LYS A 188 -7.57 -22.90 -14.78
CA LYS A 188 -6.74 -24.11 -14.94
C LYS A 188 -6.25 -24.23 -16.39
N THR A 189 -5.03 -24.72 -16.55
CA THR A 189 -4.48 -25.18 -17.83
C THR A 189 -4.01 -26.63 -17.69
N ASN A 190 -4.15 -27.41 -18.76
CA ASN A 190 -3.61 -28.77 -18.88
C ASN A 190 -2.57 -28.86 -19.99
N ASN A 191 -2.09 -27.74 -20.51
CA ASN A 191 -1.16 -27.66 -21.65
C ASN A 191 -0.06 -26.60 -21.48
N GLY A 192 0.33 -26.36 -20.23
CA GLY A 192 1.44 -25.48 -19.87
C GLY A 192 1.17 -23.99 -20.12
N GLY A 193 -0.11 -23.59 -20.08
CA GLY A 193 -0.52 -22.19 -20.23
C GLY A 193 -0.90 -21.78 -21.66
N LYS A 194 -0.95 -22.71 -22.63
CA LYS A 194 -1.38 -22.39 -24.01
C LYS A 194 -2.86 -22.03 -24.07
N THR A 195 -3.69 -22.62 -23.21
CA THR A 195 -5.10 -22.28 -23.02
C THR A 195 -5.46 -22.37 -21.57
N TRP A 196 -6.38 -21.49 -21.13
CA TRP A 196 -6.91 -21.44 -19.78
C TRP A 196 -8.40 -21.64 -19.76
N GLU A 197 -8.89 -22.45 -18.82
CA GLU A 197 -10.31 -22.66 -18.57
C GLU A 197 -10.68 -22.14 -17.19
N LYS A 198 -11.79 -21.39 -17.09
CA LYS A 198 -12.33 -20.95 -15.81
C LYS A 198 -13.07 -22.13 -15.16
N LYS A 199 -12.60 -22.56 -13.98
CA LYS A 199 -13.15 -23.71 -13.24
C LYS A 199 -14.04 -23.31 -12.06
N LEU A 200 -13.89 -22.10 -11.55
CA LEU A 200 -14.76 -21.53 -10.52
C LEU A 200 -15.01 -20.06 -10.83
N GLU A 201 -16.28 -19.70 -10.88
CA GLU A 201 -16.76 -18.31 -10.93
C GLU A 201 -17.70 -18.07 -9.76
N ILE A 202 -17.56 -16.93 -9.08
CA ILE A 202 -18.42 -16.56 -7.95
C ILE A 202 -19.24 -15.33 -8.34
N ASP A 203 -18.58 -14.19 -8.53
CA ASP A 203 -19.14 -12.97 -9.09
C ASP A 203 -18.02 -11.99 -9.52
N GLU A 204 -18.41 -10.84 -10.06
CA GLU A 204 -17.47 -9.82 -10.57
C GLU A 204 -16.67 -9.05 -9.50
N LYS A 205 -16.94 -9.25 -8.20
CA LYS A 205 -16.27 -8.61 -7.06
C LYS A 205 -15.45 -9.58 -6.22
N THR A 206 -15.70 -10.88 -6.39
CA THR A 206 -15.11 -11.92 -5.56
C THR A 206 -14.08 -12.72 -6.35
N GLY A 207 -12.83 -12.67 -5.91
CA GLY A 207 -11.72 -13.43 -6.50
C GLY A 207 -11.19 -14.51 -5.54
N ILE A 208 -10.16 -15.22 -5.98
CA ILE A 208 -9.48 -16.26 -5.18
C ILE A 208 -8.14 -15.71 -4.69
N ILE A 209 -7.96 -15.74 -3.36
CA ILE A 209 -6.75 -15.20 -2.70
C ILE A 209 -5.74 -16.28 -2.32
N ASP A 210 -6.21 -17.49 -2.03
CA ASP A 210 -5.34 -18.57 -1.61
C ASP A 210 -5.80 -19.91 -2.18
N ILE A 211 -4.83 -20.78 -2.48
CA ILE A 211 -5.06 -22.19 -2.87
C ILE A 211 -3.99 -23.01 -2.15
N ASP A 212 -4.41 -24.02 -1.41
CA ASP A 212 -3.52 -25.00 -0.84
C ASP A 212 -3.97 -26.42 -1.17
N ILE A 213 -3.01 -27.35 -1.25
CA ILE A 213 -3.18 -28.66 -1.86
C ILE A 213 -2.68 -29.71 -0.88
N ASP A 214 -3.36 -30.86 -0.87
CA ASP A 214 -2.88 -32.03 -0.12
C ASP A 214 -1.47 -32.40 -0.62
N PRO A 215 -0.44 -32.40 0.25
CA PRO A 215 0.94 -32.61 -0.17
C PRO A 215 1.21 -33.99 -0.78
N GLU A 216 0.33 -34.98 -0.55
CA GLU A 216 0.42 -36.33 -1.11
C GLU A 216 -0.50 -36.56 -2.32
N ASN A 217 -1.49 -35.65 -2.56
CA ASN A 217 -2.51 -35.90 -3.58
C ASN A 217 -3.00 -34.58 -4.22
N PHE A 218 -2.45 -34.22 -5.37
CA PHE A 218 -2.82 -33.01 -6.12
C PHE A 218 -4.31 -32.94 -6.50
N ASN A 219 -5.05 -34.06 -6.49
CA ASN A 219 -6.48 -34.05 -6.75
C ASN A 219 -7.29 -33.36 -5.64
N ILE A 220 -6.77 -33.33 -4.41
CA ILE A 220 -7.44 -32.71 -3.26
C ILE A 220 -6.91 -31.29 -3.07
N GLN A 221 -7.74 -30.31 -3.37
CA GLN A 221 -7.38 -28.90 -3.35
C GLN A 221 -8.41 -28.09 -2.57
N TYR A 222 -7.94 -27.05 -1.91
CA TYR A 222 -8.76 -26.08 -1.19
C TYR A 222 -8.45 -24.69 -1.70
N ALA A 223 -9.48 -23.87 -1.91
CA ALA A 223 -9.33 -22.49 -2.36
C ALA A 223 -10.16 -21.56 -1.48
N SER A 224 -9.64 -20.40 -1.18
CA SER A 224 -10.38 -19.36 -0.45
C SER A 224 -10.74 -18.20 -1.37
N SER A 225 -12.03 -17.86 -1.37
CA SER A 225 -12.54 -16.68 -2.04
C SER A 225 -12.51 -15.47 -1.12
N TRP A 226 -12.39 -14.28 -1.74
CA TRP A 226 -12.36 -13.01 -1.05
C TRP A 226 -13.21 -11.97 -1.80
N GLU A 227 -14.32 -11.57 -1.17
CA GLU A 227 -15.16 -10.47 -1.63
C GLU A 227 -14.55 -9.14 -1.18
N LYS A 228 -14.22 -8.27 -2.13
CA LYS A 228 -13.59 -6.98 -1.84
C LYS A 228 -13.97 -5.91 -2.85
N GLU A 229 -13.96 -4.65 -2.39
CA GLU A 229 -14.17 -3.48 -3.23
C GLU A 229 -13.28 -2.34 -2.73
N ARG A 230 -12.52 -1.72 -3.64
CA ARG A 230 -11.66 -0.58 -3.31
C ARG A 230 -11.95 0.61 -4.22
N ALA A 231 -11.98 1.78 -3.61
CA ALA A 231 -11.94 3.06 -4.28
C ALA A 231 -10.85 3.93 -3.64
N SER A 232 -10.50 5.05 -4.25
CA SER A 232 -9.50 5.97 -3.68
C SER A 232 -9.84 6.47 -2.27
N TRP A 233 -11.13 6.52 -1.93
CA TRP A 233 -11.67 7.04 -0.67
C TRP A 233 -12.26 5.96 0.25
N ASN A 234 -12.40 4.71 -0.22
CA ASN A 234 -13.05 3.66 0.56
C ASN A 234 -12.46 2.28 0.26
N PHE A 235 -12.42 1.42 1.26
CA PHE A 235 -12.09 0.02 1.10
C PHE A 235 -13.06 -0.85 1.92
N ASN A 236 -13.69 -1.80 1.25
CA ASN A 236 -14.42 -2.89 1.88
C ASN A 236 -13.71 -4.20 1.55
N GLY A 237 -13.18 -4.89 2.56
CA GLY A 237 -12.39 -6.12 2.42
C GLY A 237 -13.08 -7.35 3.01
N ASN A 238 -14.42 -7.34 3.06
CA ASN A 238 -15.20 -8.45 3.63
C ASN A 238 -16.57 -8.55 2.97
N GLY A 239 -17.11 -9.76 2.92
CA GLY A 239 -18.43 -10.01 2.37
C GLY A 239 -18.88 -11.45 2.53
N SER A 240 -20.16 -11.71 2.29
CA SER A 240 -20.79 -13.02 2.44
C SER A 240 -20.38 -14.05 1.37
N LYS A 241 -19.69 -13.60 0.33
CA LYS A 241 -19.14 -14.44 -0.74
C LYS A 241 -17.69 -14.88 -0.47
N SER A 242 -17.06 -14.37 0.61
CA SER A 242 -15.80 -14.91 1.11
C SER A 242 -16.05 -16.27 1.76
N GLY A 243 -15.33 -17.31 1.31
CA GLY A 243 -15.55 -18.67 1.79
C GLY A 243 -14.47 -19.65 1.31
N ILE A 244 -14.60 -20.91 1.66
CA ILE A 244 -13.67 -21.99 1.32
C ILE A 244 -14.35 -22.95 0.37
N TYR A 245 -13.70 -23.24 -0.74
CA TYR A 245 -14.11 -24.23 -1.74
C TYR A 245 -13.15 -25.41 -1.73
N LYS A 246 -13.65 -26.58 -2.05
CA LYS A 246 -12.88 -27.82 -2.17
C LYS A 246 -13.07 -28.45 -3.53
N SER A 247 -11.99 -28.97 -4.09
CA SER A 247 -11.98 -29.89 -5.22
C SER A 247 -11.41 -31.25 -4.81
N THR A 248 -11.88 -32.31 -5.43
CA THR A 248 -11.36 -33.69 -5.28
C THR A 248 -10.96 -34.32 -6.62
N ASP A 249 -10.90 -33.51 -7.68
CA ASP A 249 -10.66 -33.92 -9.06
C ASP A 249 -9.67 -33.01 -9.78
N SER A 250 -8.58 -32.60 -9.08
CA SER A 250 -7.53 -31.74 -9.61
C SER A 250 -8.03 -30.35 -10.02
N GLY A 251 -9.03 -29.80 -9.35
CA GLY A 251 -9.56 -28.48 -9.64
C GLY A 251 -10.51 -28.39 -10.82
N GLU A 252 -11.04 -29.52 -11.33
CA GLU A 252 -12.05 -29.52 -12.38
C GLU A 252 -13.40 -29.03 -11.87
N ASN A 253 -13.81 -29.47 -10.68
CA ASN A 253 -15.04 -29.04 -10.02
C ASN A 253 -14.78 -28.58 -8.59
N TRP A 254 -15.55 -27.58 -8.15
CA TRP A 254 -15.39 -26.95 -6.84
C TRP A 254 -16.71 -26.88 -6.08
N GLU A 255 -16.69 -27.24 -4.80
CA GLU A 255 -17.82 -27.17 -3.89
C GLU A 255 -17.55 -26.22 -2.73
N LEU A 256 -18.50 -25.36 -2.38
CA LEU A 256 -18.43 -24.49 -1.20
C LEU A 256 -18.61 -25.32 0.07
N ILE A 257 -17.57 -25.37 0.91
CA ILE A 257 -17.56 -26.16 2.16
C ILE A 257 -17.64 -25.31 3.43
N SER A 258 -17.47 -24.00 3.33
CA SER A 258 -17.58 -23.05 4.46
C SER A 258 -19.02 -22.60 4.64
N THR A 259 -19.93 -23.51 4.91
CA THR A 259 -21.33 -23.18 5.17
C THR A 259 -21.58 -22.95 6.66
N LYS A 260 -22.74 -22.38 7.00
CA LYS A 260 -23.14 -22.21 8.42
C LYS A 260 -23.21 -23.55 9.14
N GLU A 261 -23.68 -24.58 8.46
CA GLU A 261 -23.84 -25.93 8.96
C GLU A 261 -22.50 -26.62 9.23
N SER A 262 -21.46 -26.24 8.47
CA SER A 262 -20.09 -26.73 8.70
C SER A 262 -19.41 -26.14 9.94
N GLY A 263 -20.00 -25.12 10.55
CA GLY A 263 -19.42 -24.41 11.69
C GLY A 263 -18.41 -23.31 11.33
N PHE A 264 -18.20 -23.03 10.02
CA PHE A 264 -17.38 -21.93 9.54
C PHE A 264 -18.20 -20.62 9.45
N PRO A 265 -17.63 -19.45 9.71
CA PRO A 265 -18.36 -18.18 9.55
C PRO A 265 -18.74 -17.95 8.09
N SER A 266 -19.99 -17.53 7.86
CA SER A 266 -20.56 -17.31 6.52
C SER A 266 -21.39 -16.03 6.43
N ASN A 267 -21.01 -15.01 7.23
CA ASN A 267 -21.70 -13.71 7.26
C ASN A 267 -20.89 -12.64 6.50
N SER A 268 -21.45 -11.44 6.39
CA SER A 268 -20.81 -10.30 5.71
C SER A 268 -19.55 -9.76 6.41
N GLY A 269 -19.20 -10.25 7.59
CA GLY A 269 -17.95 -9.91 8.28
C GLY A 269 -16.74 -10.74 7.86
N VAL A 270 -16.93 -11.77 7.02
CA VAL A 270 -15.84 -12.65 6.58
C VAL A 270 -14.98 -11.92 5.57
N GLY A 271 -13.73 -11.66 5.95
CA GLY A 271 -12.71 -11.05 5.11
C GLY A 271 -11.81 -12.09 4.42
N ARG A 272 -10.52 -11.76 4.33
CA ARG A 272 -9.50 -12.64 3.74
C ARG A 272 -9.35 -13.92 4.55
N ILE A 273 -9.21 -15.06 3.86
CA ILE A 273 -9.01 -16.36 4.46
C ILE A 273 -7.70 -16.94 3.93
N GLY A 274 -6.79 -17.34 4.83
CA GLY A 274 -5.60 -18.13 4.50
C GLY A 274 -5.81 -19.59 4.86
N LEU A 275 -5.24 -20.48 4.07
CA LEU A 275 -5.39 -21.94 4.17
C LEU A 275 -4.06 -22.60 4.46
N SER A 276 -4.10 -23.76 5.13
CA SER A 276 -2.95 -24.67 5.23
C SER A 276 -3.42 -26.11 5.39
N VAL A 277 -3.04 -26.95 4.44
CA VAL A 277 -3.41 -28.38 4.39
C VAL A 277 -2.27 -29.22 4.96
N TYR A 278 -2.56 -30.02 5.97
CA TYR A 278 -1.60 -31.00 6.51
C TYR A 278 -1.70 -32.33 5.79
N ASP A 279 -2.92 -32.82 5.63
CA ASP A 279 -3.28 -34.04 4.92
C ASP A 279 -4.75 -33.95 4.45
N LYS A 280 -5.22 -34.98 3.76
CA LYS A 280 -6.61 -35.08 3.23
C LYS A 280 -7.71 -34.85 4.26
N ASN A 281 -7.43 -34.96 5.55
CA ASN A 281 -8.41 -34.83 6.64
C ASN A 281 -8.18 -33.53 7.43
N THR A 282 -6.91 -33.13 7.65
CA THR A 282 -6.56 -32.02 8.54
C THR A 282 -6.25 -30.76 7.74
N VAL A 283 -7.13 -29.77 7.86
CA VAL A 283 -7.01 -28.48 7.18
C VAL A 283 -7.18 -27.36 8.19
N TYR A 284 -6.35 -26.35 8.10
CA TYR A 284 -6.45 -25.12 8.87
C TYR A 284 -6.89 -23.95 7.99
N ALA A 285 -7.64 -23.05 8.60
CA ALA A 285 -7.98 -21.76 8.01
C ALA A 285 -7.81 -20.63 9.04
N VAL A 286 -7.26 -19.50 8.63
CA VAL A 286 -7.30 -18.27 9.39
C VAL A 286 -8.17 -17.25 8.67
N VAL A 287 -9.09 -16.61 9.41
CA VAL A 287 -10.07 -15.66 8.87
C VAL A 287 -9.80 -14.28 9.45
N ASP A 288 -9.78 -13.26 8.61
CA ASP A 288 -9.92 -11.86 9.02
C ASP A 288 -11.40 -11.55 9.25
N ASN A 289 -11.85 -11.62 10.49
CA ASN A 289 -13.25 -11.34 10.83
C ASN A 289 -13.45 -9.86 11.15
N GLN A 290 -14.03 -9.13 10.22
CA GLN A 290 -14.30 -7.69 10.29
C GLN A 290 -15.59 -7.34 11.05
N SER A 291 -16.29 -8.34 11.60
CA SER A 291 -17.45 -8.09 12.46
C SER A 291 -17.03 -7.31 13.70
N ARG A 292 -17.81 -6.28 14.05
CA ARG A 292 -17.52 -5.44 15.20
C ARG A 292 -17.78 -6.19 16.52
N ARG A 293 -16.89 -6.02 17.48
CA ARG A 293 -17.05 -6.45 18.87
C ARG A 293 -17.29 -5.24 19.79
N LEU A 294 -17.93 -5.46 20.92
CA LEU A 294 -18.05 -4.45 21.95
C LEU A 294 -16.65 -4.15 22.52
N LYS A 295 -16.26 -2.87 22.54
CA LYS A 295 -15.04 -2.44 23.21
C LYS A 295 -15.19 -2.71 24.71
N GLU A 296 -14.27 -3.46 25.32
CA GLU A 296 -14.17 -3.54 26.75
C GLU A 296 -13.85 -2.13 27.29
N LYS A 297 -14.76 -1.59 28.09
CA LYS A 297 -14.55 -0.27 28.69
C LYS A 297 -13.46 -0.38 29.75
N GLU A 298 -12.25 0.07 29.44
CA GLU A 298 -11.31 0.48 30.48
C GLU A 298 -11.89 1.69 31.20
N VAL A 299 -12.54 1.47 32.32
CA VAL A 299 -12.99 2.56 33.18
C VAL A 299 -11.79 3.11 33.94
N LYS A 300 -11.10 4.09 33.35
CA LYS A 300 -10.14 4.90 34.10
C LYS A 300 -10.95 5.71 35.15
N LYS A 301 -10.85 5.31 36.38
CA LYS A 301 -11.43 6.08 37.50
C LYS A 301 -10.83 7.48 37.48
N ASN A 302 -11.70 8.51 37.44
CA ASN A 302 -11.36 9.95 37.50
C ASN A 302 -10.71 10.59 36.25
N ALA A 303 -11.00 10.12 35.02
CA ALA A 303 -10.65 10.83 33.80
C ALA A 303 -11.87 10.94 32.87
N ILE A 304 -11.98 12.03 32.13
CA ILE A 304 -13.00 12.19 31.10
C ILE A 304 -12.56 11.37 29.86
N ASP A 305 -13.42 10.45 29.37
CA ASP A 305 -13.22 9.76 28.12
C ASP A 305 -13.73 10.64 26.97
N LYS A 306 -12.96 10.75 25.87
CA LYS A 306 -13.35 11.51 24.66
C LYS A 306 -14.72 11.10 24.09
N ALA A 307 -15.11 9.83 24.24
CA ALA A 307 -16.39 9.33 23.74
C ALA A 307 -17.60 9.94 24.46
N VAL A 308 -17.42 10.46 25.66
CA VAL A 308 -18.51 11.10 26.43
C VAL A 308 -19.03 12.34 25.71
N PHE A 309 -18.17 13.07 25.00
CA PHE A 309 -18.53 14.29 24.29
C PHE A 309 -19.41 14.04 23.05
N GLU A 310 -19.45 12.81 22.52
CA GLU A 310 -20.23 12.48 21.31
C GLU A 310 -21.74 12.72 21.47
N LYS A 311 -22.27 12.44 22.65
CA LYS A 311 -23.70 12.56 22.97
C LYS A 311 -23.99 13.53 24.11
N MET A 312 -22.98 14.28 24.55
CA MET A 312 -23.13 15.19 25.72
C MET A 312 -23.95 16.41 25.32
N SER A 313 -24.96 16.74 26.15
CA SER A 313 -25.72 18.00 25.99
C SER A 313 -24.89 19.19 26.44
N ILE A 314 -25.17 20.39 25.91
CA ILE A 314 -24.54 21.63 26.36
C ILE A 314 -24.76 21.80 27.87
N LYS A 315 -25.96 21.52 28.36
CA LYS A 315 -26.32 21.63 29.82
C LYS A 315 -25.45 20.74 30.70
N ASP A 316 -25.11 19.53 30.24
CA ASP A 316 -24.29 18.60 30.99
C ASP A 316 -22.81 18.95 30.86
N PHE A 317 -22.37 19.46 29.72
CA PHE A 317 -21.03 19.98 29.53
C PHE A 317 -20.71 21.13 30.48
N MET A 318 -21.63 22.09 30.65
CA MET A 318 -21.45 23.22 31.54
C MET A 318 -21.32 22.81 33.03
N LYS A 319 -21.80 21.61 33.42
CA LYS A 319 -21.64 21.06 34.76
C LYS A 319 -20.33 20.33 35.01
N LEU A 320 -19.51 20.13 33.98
CA LEU A 320 -18.22 19.45 34.12
C LEU A 320 -17.33 20.21 35.12
N ASN A 321 -16.63 19.44 35.95
CA ASN A 321 -15.63 19.99 36.85
C ASN A 321 -14.45 20.58 36.05
N ASP A 322 -14.11 21.84 36.33
CA ASP A 322 -13.09 22.59 35.62
C ASP A 322 -11.71 21.92 35.66
N LYS A 323 -11.35 21.35 36.80
CA LYS A 323 -10.09 20.63 36.96
C LYS A 323 -10.05 19.39 36.05
N LEU A 324 -11.11 18.59 36.03
CA LEU A 324 -11.18 17.40 35.17
C LEU A 324 -11.18 17.77 33.70
N LEU A 325 -11.83 18.88 33.32
CA LEU A 325 -11.82 19.36 31.94
C LEU A 325 -10.44 19.88 31.56
N ASN A 326 -9.75 20.65 32.42
CA ASN A 326 -8.38 21.08 32.17
C ASN A 326 -7.41 19.91 32.07
N ASP A 327 -7.53 18.93 32.99
CA ASP A 327 -6.74 17.69 32.94
C ASP A 327 -6.97 16.94 31.62
N PHE A 328 -8.22 16.90 31.10
CA PHE A 328 -8.53 16.32 29.79
C PHE A 328 -7.88 17.10 28.65
N LEU A 329 -8.00 18.41 28.63
CA LEU A 329 -7.45 19.28 27.57
C LEU A 329 -5.91 19.18 27.53
N GLU A 330 -5.25 19.26 28.68
CA GLU A 330 -3.79 19.17 28.80
C GLU A 330 -3.27 17.79 28.41
N ASN A 331 -3.85 16.71 28.96
CA ASN A 331 -3.42 15.34 28.67
C ASN A 331 -3.64 14.92 27.20
N ASN A 332 -4.55 15.57 26.49
CA ASN A 332 -4.83 15.32 25.08
C ASN A 332 -4.17 16.36 24.13
N GLY A 333 -3.28 17.20 24.66
CA GLY A 333 -2.45 18.11 23.87
C GLY A 333 -3.24 19.22 23.17
N PHE A 334 -4.29 19.72 23.79
CA PHE A 334 -4.95 20.94 23.33
C PHE A 334 -4.02 22.14 23.49
N PRO A 335 -4.04 23.11 22.57
CA PRO A 335 -3.33 24.36 22.73
C PRO A 335 -3.67 25.08 24.03
N LYS A 336 -2.69 25.70 24.66
CA LYS A 336 -2.87 26.38 25.97
C LYS A 336 -3.93 27.48 25.98
N LYS A 337 -4.33 28.00 24.81
CA LYS A 337 -5.44 28.96 24.68
C LYS A 337 -6.80 28.33 25.00
N TYR A 338 -6.92 27.02 25.03
CA TYR A 338 -8.14 26.29 25.35
C TYR A 338 -8.06 25.73 26.78
N ASP A 339 -8.43 26.53 27.76
CA ASP A 339 -8.68 26.07 29.12
C ASP A 339 -10.19 25.80 29.36
N SER A 340 -10.57 25.33 30.55
CA SER A 340 -11.95 25.00 30.87
C SER A 340 -12.90 26.21 30.76
N ASN A 341 -12.43 27.42 31.07
CA ASN A 341 -13.24 28.63 31.01
C ASN A 341 -13.52 29.01 29.55
N GLU A 342 -12.45 29.12 28.74
CA GLU A 342 -12.54 29.44 27.30
C GLU A 342 -13.43 28.43 26.58
N VAL A 343 -13.21 27.11 26.80
CA VAL A 343 -14.00 26.08 26.13
C VAL A 343 -15.47 26.11 26.57
N LYS A 344 -15.78 26.35 27.82
CA LYS A 344 -17.15 26.52 28.29
C LYS A 344 -17.81 27.77 27.71
N GLU A 345 -17.07 28.87 27.54
CA GLU A 345 -17.57 30.08 26.91
C GLU A 345 -17.91 29.81 25.43
N LEU A 346 -17.01 29.17 24.66
CA LEU A 346 -17.24 28.78 23.29
C LEU A 346 -18.46 27.83 23.11
N VAL A 347 -18.65 26.89 24.06
CA VAL A 347 -19.81 25.99 24.03
C VAL A 347 -21.11 26.75 24.44
N SER A 348 -21.05 27.66 25.36
CA SER A 348 -22.24 28.42 25.80
C SER A 348 -22.69 29.45 24.75
N SER A 349 -21.76 30.07 24.03
CA SER A 349 -22.03 30.96 22.90
C SER A 349 -22.59 30.24 21.68
N GLY A 350 -22.40 28.92 21.60
CA GLY A 350 -22.79 28.09 20.45
C GLY A 350 -21.77 28.12 19.31
N GLU A 351 -20.60 28.70 19.52
CA GLU A 351 -19.49 28.68 18.55
C GLU A 351 -18.96 27.27 18.34
N ILE A 352 -18.93 26.45 19.40
CA ILE A 352 -18.58 25.04 19.34
C ILE A 352 -19.61 24.17 20.05
N LYS A 353 -19.57 22.86 19.77
CA LYS A 353 -20.37 21.83 20.46
C LYS A 353 -19.46 20.94 21.30
N PRO A 354 -19.94 20.27 22.36
CA PRO A 354 -19.15 19.28 23.08
C PRO A 354 -18.49 18.23 22.17
N LEU A 355 -19.17 17.79 21.11
CA LEU A 355 -18.64 16.89 20.10
C LEU A 355 -17.34 17.38 19.46
N ASP A 356 -17.14 18.69 19.33
CA ASP A 356 -15.96 19.26 18.67
C ASP A 356 -14.67 18.99 19.45
N LEU A 357 -14.76 18.77 20.78
CA LEU A 357 -13.60 18.33 21.58
C LEU A 357 -13.14 16.91 21.18
N LYS A 358 -14.09 16.02 20.86
CA LYS A 358 -13.76 14.69 20.34
C LYS A 358 -13.16 14.81 18.94
N LEU A 359 -13.80 15.58 18.05
CA LEU A 359 -13.37 15.77 16.66
C LEU A 359 -11.97 16.40 16.56
N PHE A 360 -11.64 17.29 17.51
CA PHE A 360 -10.29 17.88 17.59
C PHE A 360 -9.17 16.86 17.79
N LEU A 361 -9.49 15.72 18.41
CA LEU A 361 -8.56 14.62 18.68
C LEU A 361 -8.55 13.55 17.56
N GLU A 362 -9.48 13.62 16.62
CA GLU A 362 -9.56 12.65 15.55
C GLU A 362 -8.51 12.94 14.47
N ASP A 363 -7.80 11.90 14.09
CA ASP A 363 -6.98 11.86 12.88
C ASP A 363 -7.10 10.50 12.19
N ALA A 364 -6.66 10.44 10.92
CA ALA A 364 -6.78 9.25 10.10
C ALA A 364 -6.05 8.03 10.70
N ASN A 365 -4.94 8.23 11.42
CA ASN A 365 -4.20 7.16 12.07
C ASN A 365 -4.99 6.55 13.23
N THR A 366 -5.63 7.39 14.04
CA THR A 366 -6.42 6.93 15.19
C THR A 366 -7.56 6.02 14.76
N VAL A 367 -8.22 6.34 13.64
CA VAL A 367 -9.31 5.52 13.10
C VAL A 367 -8.82 4.14 12.65
N MET A 368 -7.61 4.03 12.11
CA MET A 368 -7.03 2.76 11.66
C MET A 368 -6.81 1.77 12.82
N PHE A 369 -6.45 2.25 14.01
CA PHE A 369 -6.09 1.39 15.16
C PHE A 369 -7.19 1.25 16.21
N ASP A 370 -8.21 2.07 16.16
CA ASP A 370 -9.21 2.21 17.25
C ASP A 370 -10.56 1.52 16.95
N THR A 371 -10.71 0.83 15.82
CA THR A 371 -11.95 0.14 15.46
C THR A 371 -11.99 -1.24 16.11
N PRO A 372 -12.95 -1.53 17.01
CA PRO A 372 -13.06 -2.85 17.63
C PRO A 372 -13.68 -3.84 16.64
N ILE A 373 -12.85 -4.72 16.10
CA ILE A 373 -13.26 -5.87 15.27
C ILE A 373 -12.85 -7.17 15.97
N ILE A 374 -13.44 -8.29 15.53
CA ILE A 374 -13.06 -9.62 16.04
C ILE A 374 -11.63 -9.95 15.65
N GLY A 375 -11.22 -9.62 14.40
CA GLY A 375 -9.87 -9.85 13.90
C GLY A 375 -9.63 -11.33 13.55
N ALA A 376 -8.41 -11.81 13.84
CA ALA A 376 -8.02 -13.16 13.43
C ALA A 376 -8.74 -14.25 14.21
N GLU A 377 -9.37 -15.17 13.48
CA GLU A 377 -9.94 -16.41 14.01
C GLU A 377 -9.33 -17.61 13.29
N VAL A 378 -8.85 -18.59 14.05
CA VAL A 378 -8.26 -19.83 13.51
C VAL A 378 -9.26 -20.98 13.63
N TYR A 379 -9.50 -21.63 12.53
CA TYR A 379 -10.37 -22.80 12.41
C TYR A 379 -9.55 -24.01 11.98
N ARG A 380 -9.99 -25.19 12.40
CA ARG A 380 -9.45 -26.48 11.99
C ARG A 380 -10.58 -27.44 11.63
N SER A 381 -10.41 -28.13 10.54
CA SER A 381 -11.15 -29.31 10.17
C SER A 381 -10.28 -30.56 10.37
N ASP A 382 -10.85 -31.63 10.85
CA ASP A 382 -10.24 -32.97 10.97
C ASP A 382 -10.97 -34.03 10.10
N ASP A 383 -11.84 -33.57 9.21
CA ASP A 383 -12.67 -34.42 8.30
C ASP A 383 -12.64 -33.92 6.85
N GLY A 384 -11.56 -33.25 6.47
CA GLY A 384 -11.35 -32.77 5.10
C GLY A 384 -12.27 -31.61 4.71
N GLY A 385 -12.66 -30.78 5.65
CA GLY A 385 -13.43 -29.55 5.42
C GLY A 385 -14.96 -29.73 5.58
N GLN A 386 -15.45 -30.89 6.00
CA GLN A 386 -16.89 -31.11 6.23
C GLN A 386 -17.37 -30.32 7.46
N THR A 387 -16.57 -30.36 8.55
CA THR A 387 -16.84 -29.57 9.76
C THR A 387 -15.62 -28.76 10.17
N TRP A 388 -15.86 -27.57 10.75
CA TRP A 388 -14.86 -26.65 11.19
C TRP A 388 -15.04 -26.28 12.66
N VAL A 389 -13.95 -26.33 13.42
CA VAL A 389 -13.93 -25.97 14.83
C VAL A 389 -13.01 -24.78 15.05
N LYS A 390 -13.56 -23.69 15.60
CA LYS A 390 -12.75 -22.54 16.03
C LYS A 390 -11.81 -22.96 17.15
N LYS A 391 -10.52 -22.67 17.02
CA LYS A 391 -9.48 -23.12 17.95
C LYS A 391 -9.16 -22.08 19.02
N ASN A 392 -9.03 -20.79 18.67
CA ASN A 392 -8.76 -19.75 19.65
C ASN A 392 -10.04 -19.30 20.36
N SER A 393 -10.07 -19.43 21.68
CA SER A 393 -11.17 -18.97 22.52
C SER A 393 -11.08 -17.50 22.93
N TYR A 394 -9.96 -16.84 22.66
CA TYR A 394 -9.69 -15.44 22.96
C TYR A 394 -9.33 -14.68 21.68
N TYR A 395 -9.39 -13.35 21.74
CA TYR A 395 -9.02 -12.49 20.61
C TYR A 395 -7.51 -12.47 20.42
N LEU A 396 -7.06 -12.65 19.19
CA LEU A 396 -5.65 -12.53 18.80
C LEU A 396 -5.34 -11.05 18.48
N ASP A 397 -5.47 -10.22 19.51
CA ASP A 397 -5.21 -8.80 19.40
C ASP A 397 -3.76 -8.54 18.93
N ARG A 398 -3.55 -7.48 18.16
CA ARG A 398 -2.30 -7.08 17.53
C ARG A 398 -1.80 -8.01 16.41
N LEU A 399 -2.47 -9.12 16.11
CA LEU A 399 -2.09 -9.92 14.94
C LEU A 399 -2.40 -9.18 13.64
N TYR A 400 -3.62 -8.63 13.56
CA TYR A 400 -4.10 -7.95 12.36
C TYR A 400 -4.44 -6.47 12.58
N ASN A 401 -4.66 -6.03 13.82
CA ASN A 401 -5.31 -4.76 14.12
C ASN A 401 -6.61 -4.62 13.31
N THR A 402 -6.71 -3.62 12.39
CA THR A 402 -7.89 -3.44 11.51
C THR A 402 -7.60 -3.80 10.06
N TYR A 403 -6.40 -4.30 9.72
CA TYR A 403 -5.99 -4.58 8.35
C TYR A 403 -5.58 -6.04 8.10
N GLY A 404 -6.39 -6.98 8.60
CA GLY A 404 -6.24 -8.39 8.27
C GLY A 404 -6.29 -8.69 6.78
N TYR A 405 -6.89 -7.81 5.98
CA TYR A 405 -6.86 -7.88 4.53
C TYR A 405 -5.44 -7.89 3.94
N TYR A 406 -4.48 -7.31 4.64
CA TYR A 406 -3.08 -7.20 4.22
C TYR A 406 -2.29 -8.49 4.48
N PHE A 407 -2.74 -9.29 5.43
CA PHE A 407 -2.11 -10.51 5.90
C PHE A 407 -2.93 -11.77 5.53
N GLY A 408 -3.40 -12.53 6.51
CA GLY A 408 -4.29 -13.66 6.32
C GLY A 408 -3.55 -14.91 5.85
N ARG A 409 -2.42 -15.24 6.47
CA ARG A 409 -1.64 -16.43 6.16
C ARG A 409 -1.48 -17.33 7.40
N ILE A 410 -1.48 -18.64 7.17
CA ILE A 410 -1.27 -19.68 8.16
C ILE A 410 -0.46 -20.80 7.53
N HIS A 411 0.49 -21.38 8.28
CA HIS A 411 1.20 -22.59 7.85
C HIS A 411 1.22 -23.64 8.96
N VAL A 412 0.88 -24.88 8.62
CA VAL A 412 1.05 -26.03 9.48
C VAL A 412 2.43 -26.65 9.26
N SER A 413 3.08 -27.08 10.33
CA SER A 413 4.35 -27.82 10.23
C SER A 413 4.15 -29.10 9.43
N PRO A 414 4.96 -29.39 8.42
CA PRO A 414 4.83 -30.60 7.62
C PRO A 414 5.04 -31.91 8.40
N THR A 415 5.60 -31.83 9.61
CA THR A 415 5.87 -33.02 10.45
C THR A 415 4.98 -33.12 11.68
N ASN A 416 4.19 -32.09 11.99
CA ASN A 416 3.35 -32.07 13.19
C ASN A 416 2.07 -31.26 12.95
N LYS A 417 0.95 -31.94 12.77
CA LYS A 417 -0.35 -31.31 12.52
C LYS A 417 -0.85 -30.36 13.62
N ASN A 418 -0.28 -30.39 14.82
CA ASN A 418 -0.65 -29.49 15.91
C ASN A 418 0.30 -28.29 16.03
N GLN A 419 1.36 -28.24 15.26
CA GLN A 419 2.26 -27.09 15.21
C GLN A 419 1.90 -26.21 14.03
N ILE A 420 1.43 -25.01 14.32
CA ILE A 420 1.02 -24.03 13.31
C ILE A 420 1.67 -22.66 13.57
N TYR A 421 1.89 -21.93 12.49
CA TYR A 421 2.31 -20.55 12.49
C TYR A 421 1.21 -19.70 11.86
N VAL A 422 0.83 -18.62 12.53
CA VAL A 422 -0.11 -17.62 12.01
C VAL A 422 0.62 -16.29 12.03
N TYR A 423 0.54 -15.53 10.96
CA TYR A 423 1.30 -14.32 10.88
C TYR A 423 0.54 -13.16 10.24
N GLY A 424 0.90 -12.00 10.69
CA GLY A 424 0.39 -10.69 10.37
C GLY A 424 1.46 -9.69 10.77
N VAL A 425 1.13 -8.73 11.65
CA VAL A 425 2.13 -7.83 12.25
C VAL A 425 3.22 -8.64 12.97
N PRO A 426 2.92 -9.54 13.94
CA PRO A 426 3.87 -10.54 14.45
C PRO A 426 3.70 -11.90 13.79
N ILE A 427 4.69 -12.78 13.96
CA ILE A 427 4.54 -14.23 13.81
C ILE A 427 4.20 -14.83 15.16
N ILE A 428 3.13 -15.60 15.23
CA ILE A 428 2.75 -16.38 16.41
C ILE A 428 2.74 -17.86 16.09
N LYS A 429 3.25 -18.66 17.01
CA LYS A 429 3.36 -20.13 16.91
C LYS A 429 2.46 -20.79 17.94
N SER A 430 1.73 -21.80 17.53
CA SER A 430 1.00 -22.73 18.39
C SER A 430 1.63 -24.12 18.29
N ASN A 431 1.65 -24.87 19.39
CA ASN A 431 2.05 -26.29 19.45
C ASN A 431 0.90 -27.20 19.87
N ASP A 432 -0.29 -26.67 20.02
CA ASP A 432 -1.51 -27.36 20.51
C ASP A 432 -2.69 -27.25 19.55
N GLY A 433 -2.40 -27.07 18.26
CA GLY A 433 -3.40 -27.00 17.20
C GLY A 433 -4.22 -25.73 17.19
N GLY A 434 -3.66 -24.60 17.66
CA GLY A 434 -4.28 -23.28 17.60
C GLY A 434 -5.04 -22.86 18.85
N ILE A 435 -4.87 -23.57 19.97
CA ILE A 435 -5.51 -23.23 21.26
C ILE A 435 -4.75 -22.10 21.94
N THR A 436 -3.39 -22.21 22.02
CA THR A 436 -2.53 -21.19 22.62
C THR A 436 -1.44 -20.76 21.66
N TYR A 437 -0.97 -19.51 21.80
CA TYR A 437 0.04 -18.93 20.91
C TYR A 437 1.14 -18.22 21.69
N LYS A 438 2.34 -18.23 21.10
CA LYS A 438 3.49 -17.45 21.53
C LYS A 438 4.08 -16.73 20.32
N SER A 439 4.49 -15.47 20.47
CA SER A 439 5.27 -14.78 19.44
C SER A 439 6.64 -15.44 19.27
N VAL A 440 7.16 -15.44 18.04
CA VAL A 440 8.48 -15.98 17.67
C VAL A 440 9.31 -15.01 16.85
N ASP A 441 8.97 -13.72 16.84
CA ASP A 441 9.61 -12.62 16.09
C ASP A 441 10.34 -11.61 17.01
N TYR A 442 11.04 -12.07 18.02
CA TYR A 442 11.55 -11.21 19.10
C TYR A 442 12.60 -10.19 18.71
N GLN A 443 13.54 -10.54 17.84
CA GLN A 443 14.66 -9.65 17.48
C GLN A 443 15.12 -9.90 16.05
N ASN A 444 15.65 -8.84 15.44
CA ASN A 444 16.24 -8.86 14.11
C ASN A 444 15.29 -9.30 12.99
N VAL A 445 13.99 -9.17 13.22
CA VAL A 445 12.92 -9.47 12.27
C VAL A 445 12.05 -8.22 12.11
N HIS A 446 11.77 -7.82 10.88
CA HIS A 446 10.80 -6.77 10.60
C HIS A 446 9.39 -7.29 10.88
N ALA A 447 8.49 -6.41 11.29
CA ALA A 447 7.07 -6.72 11.38
C ALA A 447 6.44 -6.94 9.98
N ASP A 448 5.16 -7.26 9.96
CA ASP A 448 4.35 -7.39 8.75
C ASP A 448 4.81 -8.54 7.86
N HIS A 449 4.42 -9.74 8.26
CA HIS A 449 4.86 -10.99 7.64
C HIS A 449 3.88 -11.49 6.59
N HIS A 450 4.39 -11.94 5.44
CA HIS A 450 3.57 -12.33 4.29
C HIS A 450 3.78 -13.75 3.83
N ASP A 451 4.96 -14.33 4.08
CA ASP A 451 5.21 -15.74 3.78
C ASP A 451 6.16 -16.41 4.76
N LEU A 452 6.05 -17.74 4.87
CA LEU A 452 6.85 -18.57 5.74
C LEU A 452 7.05 -19.96 5.14
N TRP A 453 8.26 -20.24 4.69
CA TRP A 453 8.63 -21.61 4.35
C TRP A 453 9.12 -22.39 5.59
N ILE A 454 8.66 -23.64 5.74
CA ILE A 454 9.04 -24.57 6.80
C ILE A 454 9.72 -25.78 6.15
N ASN A 455 10.96 -26.06 6.51
CA ASN A 455 11.70 -27.16 5.95
C ASN A 455 11.05 -28.51 6.32
N PRO A 456 10.57 -29.33 5.34
CA PRO A 456 9.93 -30.59 5.62
C PRO A 456 10.84 -31.67 6.23
N LYS A 457 12.16 -31.52 6.08
CA LYS A 457 13.15 -32.43 6.66
C LYS A 457 13.68 -31.95 8.02
N ASN A 458 13.53 -30.66 8.32
CA ASN A 458 13.94 -30.04 9.59
C ASN A 458 13.02 -28.87 9.94
N PRO A 459 11.90 -29.09 10.65
CA PRO A 459 10.90 -28.06 10.91
C PRO A 459 11.37 -26.89 11.80
N ASP A 460 12.57 -26.95 12.35
CA ASP A 460 13.21 -25.82 13.03
C ASP A 460 13.93 -24.87 12.06
N HIS A 461 14.13 -25.28 10.80
CA HIS A 461 14.63 -24.40 9.74
C HIS A 461 13.48 -23.71 9.04
N LEU A 462 13.43 -22.39 9.18
CA LEU A 462 12.38 -21.51 8.68
C LEU A 462 12.99 -20.41 7.80
N ILE A 463 12.30 -20.05 6.72
CA ILE A 463 12.59 -18.84 5.94
C ILE A 463 11.33 -17.99 5.94
N ASN A 464 11.43 -16.74 6.38
CA ASN A 464 10.30 -15.81 6.49
C ASN A 464 10.49 -14.60 5.60
N GLY A 465 9.43 -14.24 4.88
CA GLY A 465 9.29 -13.02 4.11
C GLY A 465 8.43 -12.00 4.84
N ASN A 466 8.92 -10.76 4.94
CA ASN A 466 8.23 -9.66 5.61
C ASN A 466 8.44 -8.32 4.87
N ASP A 467 7.88 -7.22 5.38
CA ASP A 467 8.01 -5.89 4.76
C ASP A 467 9.44 -5.32 4.80
N GLY A 468 10.32 -5.91 5.58
CA GLY A 468 11.75 -5.57 5.62
C GLY A 468 12.65 -6.55 4.84
N GLY A 469 12.09 -7.55 4.18
CA GLY A 469 12.82 -8.55 3.38
C GLY A 469 12.77 -9.96 3.95
N ILE A 470 13.91 -10.64 4.02
CA ILE A 470 13.99 -12.07 4.31
C ILE A 470 14.72 -12.30 5.63
N ASN A 471 14.20 -13.21 6.42
CA ASN A 471 14.82 -13.69 7.65
C ASN A 471 14.85 -15.22 7.67
N MET A 472 15.91 -15.79 8.26
CA MET A 472 16.12 -17.24 8.39
C MET A 472 16.31 -17.64 9.84
N SER A 473 15.72 -18.75 10.24
CA SER A 473 15.89 -19.35 11.56
C SER A 473 16.22 -20.84 11.43
N TYR A 474 17.06 -21.37 12.34
CA TYR A 474 17.41 -22.78 12.45
C TYR A 474 17.00 -23.41 13.79
N ASP A 475 16.21 -22.68 14.59
CA ASP A 475 15.78 -23.10 15.92
C ASP A 475 14.28 -22.86 16.19
N GLY A 476 13.49 -22.93 15.12
CA GLY A 476 12.03 -22.84 15.18
C GLY A 476 11.52 -21.42 15.51
N GLY A 477 12.28 -20.38 15.12
CA GLY A 477 11.93 -18.98 15.29
C GLY A 477 12.39 -18.36 16.61
N LYS A 478 13.27 -19.02 17.38
CA LYS A 478 13.82 -18.43 18.61
C LYS A 478 14.87 -17.36 18.31
N ASN A 479 15.69 -17.59 17.27
CA ASN A 479 16.64 -16.63 16.75
C ASN A 479 16.51 -16.51 15.25
N TRP A 480 16.69 -15.30 14.73
CA TRP A 480 16.58 -14.99 13.32
C TRP A 480 17.83 -14.29 12.80
N THR A 481 18.27 -14.72 11.63
CA THR A 481 19.29 -14.03 10.84
C THR A 481 18.62 -13.27 9.71
N LYS A 482 18.84 -11.95 9.66
CA LYS A 482 18.40 -11.14 8.54
C LYS A 482 19.34 -11.33 7.36
N LEU A 483 18.77 -11.58 6.20
CA LEU A 483 19.50 -11.58 4.93
C LEU A 483 19.52 -10.15 4.38
N ASN A 484 20.69 -9.51 4.37
CA ASN A 484 20.88 -8.10 4.05
C ASN A 484 21.02 -7.82 2.52
N GLN A 485 20.62 -8.72 1.72
CA GLN A 485 20.36 -8.63 0.28
C GLN A 485 19.04 -9.34 0.04
N PRO A 486 18.28 -9.02 -0.97
CA PRO A 486 18.42 -8.11 -2.11
C PRO A 486 18.31 -6.62 -1.80
N ASN A 487 18.86 -5.80 -2.73
CA ASN A 487 18.74 -4.34 -2.70
C ASN A 487 17.40 -3.88 -3.28
N VAL A 488 16.32 -4.13 -2.57
CA VAL A 488 14.95 -3.75 -2.95
C VAL A 488 14.42 -2.72 -1.96
N GLY A 489 13.87 -1.62 -2.47
CA GLY A 489 13.25 -0.59 -1.63
C GLY A 489 12.13 0.10 -2.38
N GLN A 490 10.94 0.17 -1.78
CA GLN A 490 9.80 0.87 -2.34
C GLN A 490 9.82 2.34 -1.88
N PHE A 491 10.46 3.21 -2.67
CA PHE A 491 10.55 4.63 -2.36
C PHE A 491 9.26 5.38 -2.66
N TYR A 492 8.76 6.13 -1.69
CA TYR A 492 7.70 7.13 -1.90
C TYR A 492 8.26 8.41 -2.52
N SER A 493 9.48 8.80 -2.13
CA SER A 493 10.11 10.04 -2.61
C SER A 493 11.60 9.98 -2.38
N ILE A 494 12.36 10.67 -3.23
CA ILE A 494 13.80 10.89 -3.07
C ILE A 494 14.12 12.38 -3.16
N ASN A 495 15.21 12.79 -2.52
CA ASN A 495 15.81 14.12 -2.64
C ASN A 495 17.33 14.05 -2.42
N VAL A 496 18.03 15.13 -2.74
CA VAL A 496 19.49 15.23 -2.59
C VAL A 496 19.88 16.52 -1.91
N ASP A 497 21.03 16.53 -1.22
CA ASP A 497 21.66 17.74 -0.69
C ASP A 497 22.72 18.31 -1.65
N ASN A 498 23.45 19.34 -1.18
CA ASN A 498 24.50 20.02 -1.94
C ASN A 498 25.92 19.65 -1.48
N GLU A 499 26.07 18.60 -0.64
CA GLU A 499 27.37 18.13 -0.18
C GLU A 499 28.21 17.54 -1.32
N LYS A 500 29.47 17.26 -1.07
CA LYS A 500 30.39 16.63 -2.05
C LYS A 500 31.18 15.49 -1.38
N PRO A 501 30.87 14.23 -1.66
CA PRO A 501 29.77 13.72 -2.50
C PRO A 501 28.39 14.13 -1.93
N TYR A 502 27.41 14.36 -2.80
CA TYR A 502 26.06 14.66 -2.32
C TYR A 502 25.42 13.41 -1.71
N ASN A 503 24.53 13.61 -0.74
CA ASN A 503 23.76 12.52 -0.17
C ASN A 503 22.41 12.38 -0.89
N VAL A 504 21.98 11.14 -1.03
CA VAL A 504 20.63 10.76 -1.46
C VAL A 504 19.80 10.46 -0.21
N TYR A 505 18.63 11.06 -0.14
CA TYR A 505 17.65 10.86 0.94
C TYR A 505 16.41 10.22 0.36
N GLY A 506 15.83 9.25 1.05
CA GLY A 506 14.59 8.63 0.59
C GLY A 506 13.72 8.14 1.73
N GLY A 507 12.40 8.32 1.56
CA GLY A 507 11.38 7.71 2.39
C GLY A 507 10.82 6.47 1.71
N LEU A 508 10.82 5.35 2.44
CA LEU A 508 10.42 4.04 1.95
C LEU A 508 9.13 3.60 2.64
N GLN A 509 8.30 2.88 1.90
CA GLN A 509 7.17 2.20 2.49
C GLN A 509 7.67 1.19 3.52
N ASP A 510 7.05 1.18 4.71
CA ASP A 510 7.28 0.29 5.84
C ASP A 510 8.69 0.35 6.46
N ASN A 511 9.66 1.00 5.80
CA ASN A 511 11.08 0.94 6.14
C ASN A 511 11.69 2.28 6.54
N GLY A 512 10.88 3.31 6.80
CA GLY A 512 11.35 4.58 7.32
C GLY A 512 12.06 5.47 6.30
N VAL A 513 12.88 6.39 6.81
CA VAL A 513 13.63 7.37 6.01
C VAL A 513 15.12 7.12 6.17
N TRP A 514 15.82 7.05 5.04
CA TRP A 514 17.26 6.75 4.99
C TRP A 514 18.02 7.78 4.16
N MET A 515 19.33 7.87 4.43
CA MET A 515 20.26 8.65 3.62
C MET A 515 21.58 7.91 3.41
N ALA A 516 22.22 8.15 2.28
CA ALA A 516 23.59 7.70 1.98
C ALA A 516 24.28 8.61 0.98
N PRO A 517 25.61 8.64 0.91
CA PRO A 517 26.33 9.27 -0.19
C PRO A 517 25.98 8.66 -1.53
N ASN A 518 25.92 9.47 -2.60
CA ASN A 518 25.57 9.01 -3.95
C ASN A 518 26.56 8.00 -4.55
N ASN A 519 27.76 7.90 -4.00
CA ASN A 519 28.80 6.93 -4.35
C ASN A 519 28.84 5.74 -3.38
N SER A 520 27.76 5.48 -2.65
CA SER A 520 27.63 4.28 -1.82
C SER A 520 27.81 3.02 -2.63
N VAL A 521 28.68 2.14 -2.15
CA VAL A 521 28.90 0.81 -2.73
C VAL A 521 28.73 -0.19 -1.61
N GLU A 522 27.91 -1.21 -1.84
CA GLU A 522 27.83 -2.34 -0.95
C GLU A 522 29.12 -3.14 -0.98
N SER A 523 29.59 -3.54 0.17
CA SER A 523 30.81 -4.28 0.33
C SER A 523 30.63 -5.35 1.38
N ALA A 524 31.15 -6.54 1.14
CA ALA A 524 31.21 -7.62 2.15
C ALA A 524 31.90 -7.19 3.45
N ARG A 525 32.69 -6.13 3.41
CA ARG A 525 33.36 -5.59 4.60
C ARG A 525 32.40 -5.02 5.63
N TRP A 526 31.24 -4.48 5.25
CA TRP A 526 30.32 -3.92 6.23
C TRP A 526 29.73 -5.01 7.15
N HIS A 527 29.57 -6.24 6.66
CA HIS A 527 29.20 -7.39 7.49
C HIS A 527 30.27 -7.68 8.54
N GLN A 528 31.54 -7.41 8.26
CA GLN A 528 32.66 -7.62 9.17
C GLN A 528 32.86 -6.45 10.13
N THR A 529 32.61 -5.22 9.68
CA THR A 529 32.90 -3.99 10.42
C THR A 529 31.67 -3.36 11.06
N GLY A 530 30.48 -3.79 10.69
CA GLY A 530 29.20 -3.17 11.12
C GLY A 530 28.94 -1.80 10.47
N HIS A 531 29.74 -1.38 9.50
CA HIS A 531 29.58 -0.09 8.84
C HIS A 531 28.71 -0.22 7.60
N ASN A 532 27.47 0.26 7.67
CA ASN A 532 26.60 0.45 6.51
C ASN A 532 26.65 1.91 6.06
N ASN A 533 26.74 2.14 4.76
CA ASN A 533 26.74 3.49 4.19
C ASN A 533 25.39 4.20 4.34
N TRP A 534 24.31 3.45 4.45
CA TRP A 534 22.96 3.98 4.67
C TRP A 534 22.70 4.20 6.16
N THR A 535 22.24 5.41 6.48
CA THR A 535 21.90 5.83 7.85
C THR A 535 20.41 6.08 7.96
N SER A 536 19.76 5.45 8.96
CA SER A 536 18.35 5.72 9.27
C SER A 536 18.19 7.11 9.89
N ILE A 537 17.20 7.85 9.39
CA ILE A 537 16.85 9.19 9.86
C ILE A 537 15.52 9.21 10.59
N GLY A 538 14.58 8.36 10.19
CA GLY A 538 13.24 8.27 10.76
C GLY A 538 12.58 6.94 10.51
N GLY A 539 11.55 6.62 11.30
CA GLY A 539 10.77 5.37 11.18
C GLY A 539 9.39 5.58 10.56
N GLY A 540 8.57 4.54 10.56
CA GLY A 540 7.24 4.48 9.96
C GLY A 540 7.29 4.33 8.44
N ASP A 541 6.19 4.63 7.75
CA ASP A 541 6.20 4.83 6.30
C ASP A 541 6.91 6.13 5.97
N GLY A 542 8.16 6.05 5.55
CA GLY A 542 8.97 7.23 5.28
C GLY A 542 8.43 8.03 4.09
N MET A 543 8.21 9.33 4.31
CA MET A 543 7.60 10.21 3.32
C MET A 543 8.62 11.13 2.64
N GLN A 544 8.16 12.27 2.16
CA GLN A 544 9.01 13.26 1.49
C GLN A 544 10.10 13.77 2.42
N VAL A 545 11.24 14.10 1.83
CA VAL A 545 12.37 14.74 2.52
C VAL A 545 12.66 16.08 1.84
N GLN A 546 12.76 17.14 2.63
CA GLN A 546 13.29 18.43 2.20
C GLN A 546 14.56 18.73 3.00
N ILE A 547 15.56 19.28 2.36
CA ILE A 547 16.85 19.61 2.97
C ILE A 547 17.06 21.12 2.87
N ASP A 548 17.39 21.79 3.97
CA ASP A 548 17.74 23.20 3.95
C ASP A 548 19.03 23.40 3.15
N LYS A 549 18.94 24.15 2.05
CA LYS A 549 20.07 24.38 1.14
C LYS A 549 21.22 25.18 1.77
N ARG A 550 20.97 25.89 2.89
CA ARG A 550 21.96 26.66 3.65
C ARG A 550 22.73 25.79 4.64
N ASN A 551 22.11 24.68 5.09
CA ASN A 551 22.68 23.78 6.09
C ASN A 551 22.09 22.37 5.95
N SER A 552 22.82 21.46 5.34
CA SER A 552 22.42 20.07 5.10
C SER A 552 22.17 19.25 6.38
N ASP A 553 22.53 19.76 7.56
CA ASP A 553 22.18 19.14 8.83
C ASP A 553 20.71 19.33 9.19
N ILE A 554 20.02 20.31 8.59
CA ILE A 554 18.60 20.58 8.83
C ILE A 554 17.77 19.93 7.74
N ILE A 555 16.97 18.95 8.13
CA ILE A 555 16.08 18.22 7.24
C ILE A 555 14.64 18.23 7.78
N TYR A 556 13.69 18.16 6.85
CA TYR A 556 12.27 18.05 7.09
C TYR A 556 11.81 16.71 6.52
N THR A 557 11.34 15.84 7.37
CA THR A 557 10.92 14.50 6.98
C THR A 557 9.92 13.93 7.96
N GLY A 558 9.29 12.82 7.63
CA GLY A 558 8.28 12.23 8.50
C GLY A 558 7.65 10.98 7.94
N SER A 559 6.50 10.68 8.47
CA SER A 559 5.69 9.51 8.14
C SER A 559 4.30 9.91 7.63
N GLN A 560 3.45 8.91 7.44
CA GLN A 560 2.12 9.04 6.84
C GLN A 560 1.21 10.06 7.55
N PHE A 561 0.24 10.58 6.82
CA PHE A 561 -0.80 11.50 7.30
C PHE A 561 -0.27 12.79 7.93
N GLY A 562 0.78 13.35 7.34
CA GLY A 562 1.30 14.65 7.75
C GLY A 562 2.10 14.65 9.06
N VAL A 563 2.55 13.51 9.53
CA VAL A 563 3.42 13.41 10.71
C VAL A 563 4.85 13.76 10.30
N TYR A 564 5.18 15.06 10.27
CA TYR A 564 6.49 15.56 9.87
C TYR A 564 7.27 16.16 11.04
N PHE A 565 8.59 16.16 10.90
CA PHE A 565 9.55 16.74 11.83
C PHE A 565 10.60 17.57 11.09
N ARG A 566 11.03 18.68 11.71
CA ARG A 566 12.31 19.28 11.41
C ARG A 566 13.36 18.63 12.32
N LEU A 567 14.34 18.00 11.72
CA LEU A 567 15.42 17.29 12.40
C LEU A 567 16.75 17.99 12.13
N ASN A 568 17.54 18.22 13.17
CA ASN A 568 18.96 18.49 13.04
C ASN A 568 19.73 17.19 13.18
N LYS A 569 20.32 16.68 12.08
CA LYS A 569 21.05 15.42 12.03
C LYS A 569 22.21 15.34 13.03
N LYS A 570 22.90 16.47 13.25
CA LYS A 570 24.09 16.57 14.08
C LYS A 570 23.77 16.53 15.58
N THR A 571 22.68 17.15 15.99
CA THR A 571 22.29 17.22 17.41
C THR A 571 21.20 16.25 17.81
N GLY A 572 20.51 15.63 16.85
CA GLY A 572 19.35 14.77 17.06
C GLY A 572 18.07 15.53 17.47
N LYS A 573 18.11 16.87 17.55
CA LYS A 573 16.95 17.67 17.95
C LYS A 573 15.86 17.56 16.90
N ARG A 574 14.62 17.27 17.36
CA ARG A 574 13.42 17.15 16.52
C ARG A 574 12.36 18.13 16.97
N ASN A 575 11.73 18.84 16.02
CA ASN A 575 10.55 19.67 16.22
C ASN A 575 9.40 19.08 15.41
N TYR A 576 8.25 18.85 16.03
CA TYR A 576 7.05 18.33 15.37
C TYR A 576 6.34 19.44 14.58
N LEU A 577 5.91 19.15 13.36
CA LEU A 577 5.47 20.17 12.40
C LEU A 577 4.01 20.07 11.94
N LYS A 578 3.25 19.04 12.34
CA LYS A 578 1.88 18.83 11.85
C LYS A 578 0.96 19.97 12.27
N PRO A 579 0.33 20.72 11.31
CA PRO A 579 -0.66 21.73 11.67
C PRO A 579 -1.93 21.08 12.23
N LYS A 580 -2.60 21.80 13.14
CA LYS A 580 -3.90 21.43 13.68
C LYS A 580 -4.98 22.41 13.21
N HIS A 581 -6.21 21.94 13.11
CA HIS A 581 -7.37 22.82 12.92
C HIS A 581 -7.72 23.52 14.24
N ASP A 582 -8.45 24.61 14.16
CA ASP A 582 -8.98 25.25 15.35
C ASP A 582 -10.18 24.46 15.90
N LEU A 583 -10.43 24.58 17.19
CA LEU A 583 -11.56 23.93 17.84
C LEU A 583 -12.88 24.45 17.22
N GLY A 584 -13.76 23.55 16.82
CA GLY A 584 -14.99 23.84 16.07
C GLY A 584 -14.84 23.83 14.55
N GLU A 585 -13.61 23.81 14.01
CA GLU A 585 -13.41 23.55 12.58
C GLU A 585 -13.48 22.05 12.28
N SER A 586 -13.83 21.71 11.05
CA SER A 586 -13.73 20.33 10.56
C SER A 586 -12.27 19.84 10.61
N PRO A 587 -12.02 18.59 11.05
CA PRO A 587 -10.68 18.02 11.07
C PRO A 587 -9.97 18.15 9.74
N LEU A 588 -8.67 18.48 9.77
CA LEU A 588 -7.82 18.53 8.60
C LEU A 588 -7.69 17.12 8.00
N ARG A 589 -7.82 17.04 6.68
CA ARG A 589 -7.59 15.81 5.93
C ARG A 589 -6.17 15.81 5.39
N PHE A 590 -5.39 14.79 5.75
CA PHE A 590 -4.04 14.59 5.29
C PHE A 590 -3.95 13.37 4.38
N ASN A 591 -3.29 13.53 3.24
CA ASN A 591 -2.97 12.41 2.38
C ASN A 591 -2.04 11.42 3.10
N TRP A 592 -2.03 10.17 2.66
CA TRP A 592 -1.00 9.22 3.09
C TRP A 592 0.39 9.85 2.92
N GLN A 593 0.70 10.34 1.73
CA GLN A 593 1.88 11.12 1.44
C GLN A 593 1.52 12.61 1.34
N SER A 594 1.45 13.30 2.47
CA SER A 594 1.17 14.74 2.51
C SER A 594 2.32 15.54 1.90
N PRO A 595 2.07 16.47 0.96
CA PRO A 595 3.14 17.21 0.30
C PRO A 595 3.74 18.27 1.21
N ILE A 596 5.07 18.41 1.14
CA ILE A 596 5.85 19.46 1.82
C ILE A 596 6.80 20.15 0.84
N LEU A 597 7.10 21.44 1.09
CA LEU A 597 8.03 22.21 0.28
C LEU A 597 8.73 23.28 1.13
N LEU A 598 10.05 23.42 0.96
CA LEU A 598 10.79 24.62 1.37
C LEU A 598 10.80 25.63 0.24
N SER A 599 10.51 26.92 0.55
CA SER A 599 10.50 27.97 -0.44
C SER A 599 11.87 28.11 -1.11
N PRO A 600 11.94 28.13 -2.46
CA PRO A 600 13.20 28.39 -3.16
C PRO A 600 13.73 29.81 -2.94
N HIS A 601 12.91 30.73 -2.45
CA HIS A 601 13.28 32.14 -2.19
C HIS A 601 13.79 32.38 -0.77
N ASN A 602 13.20 31.66 0.21
CA ASN A 602 13.59 31.75 1.62
C ASN A 602 13.36 30.43 2.33
N GLN A 603 14.43 29.76 2.75
CA GLN A 603 14.39 28.45 3.40
C GLN A 603 13.77 28.46 4.81
N ASP A 604 13.44 29.64 5.38
CA ASP A 604 12.65 29.74 6.61
C ASP A 604 11.14 29.54 6.34
N ILE A 605 10.72 29.66 5.07
CA ILE A 605 9.34 29.44 4.67
C ILE A 605 9.12 27.98 4.34
N PHE A 606 8.22 27.36 5.09
CA PHE A 606 7.84 25.95 4.96
C PHE A 606 6.36 25.84 4.60
N TYR A 607 6.07 25.08 3.55
CA TYR A 607 4.72 24.79 3.07
C TYR A 607 4.36 23.34 3.38
N MET A 608 3.11 23.09 3.79
CA MET A 608 2.57 21.77 4.02
C MET A 608 1.12 21.67 3.55
N GLY A 609 0.79 20.57 2.85
CA GLY A 609 -0.56 20.29 2.37
C GLY A 609 -1.36 19.36 3.29
N SER A 610 -2.57 19.78 3.61
CA SER A 610 -3.69 18.95 4.06
C SER A 610 -4.78 19.00 2.96
N ASN A 611 -6.06 19.18 3.28
CA ASN A 611 -7.06 19.74 2.33
C ASN A 611 -6.88 21.24 2.10
N LYS A 612 -6.03 21.87 2.91
CA LYS A 612 -5.63 23.27 2.85
C LYS A 612 -4.12 23.37 2.66
N LEU A 613 -3.62 24.50 2.14
CA LEU A 613 -2.21 24.82 2.18
C LEU A 613 -1.91 25.56 3.49
N HIS A 614 -0.93 25.08 4.23
CA HIS A 614 -0.41 25.71 5.45
C HIS A 614 0.95 26.32 5.15
N ILE A 615 1.20 27.52 5.68
CA ILE A 615 2.42 28.29 5.47
C ILE A 615 3.00 28.68 6.84
N SER A 616 4.26 28.34 7.04
CA SER A 616 5.07 28.80 8.16
C SER A 616 6.18 29.73 7.65
N LEU A 617 6.46 30.79 8.38
CA LEU A 617 7.53 31.76 8.07
C LEU A 617 8.79 31.56 8.94
N ASN A 618 8.76 30.56 9.84
CA ASN A 618 9.80 30.28 10.83
C ASN A 618 10.13 28.79 10.91
N GLN A 619 10.31 28.13 9.76
CA GLN A 619 10.76 26.75 9.66
C GLN A 619 9.77 25.71 10.25
N GLY A 620 8.48 26.05 10.31
CA GLY A 620 7.43 25.16 10.82
C GLY A 620 7.21 25.26 12.34
N ASP A 621 7.89 26.18 13.05
CA ASP A 621 7.66 26.35 14.49
C ASP A 621 6.26 26.91 14.76
N ASP A 622 5.77 27.82 13.91
CA ASP A 622 4.41 28.33 13.93
C ASP A 622 3.80 28.34 12.53
N TRP A 623 2.49 28.16 12.46
CA TRP A 623 1.71 28.24 11.24
C TRP A 623 1.07 29.62 11.11
N SER A 624 1.62 30.44 10.21
CA SER A 624 1.25 31.86 10.05
C SER A 624 0.02 32.06 9.19
N PHE A 625 -0.28 31.11 8.29
CA PHE A 625 -1.36 31.22 7.33
C PHE A 625 -1.88 29.82 6.92
N LYS A 626 -3.20 29.75 6.67
CA LYS A 626 -3.86 28.58 6.05
C LYS A 626 -4.81 29.03 4.95
N SER A 627 -4.84 28.32 3.83
CA SER A 627 -5.80 28.60 2.74
C SER A 627 -7.23 28.15 3.09
N ILE A 628 -8.18 28.45 2.21
CA ILE A 628 -9.45 27.75 2.12
C ILE A 628 -9.24 26.27 1.78
N ASP A 629 -10.28 25.44 1.81
CA ASP A 629 -10.24 24.08 1.25
C ASP A 629 -10.03 24.15 -0.27
N LEU A 630 -8.96 23.53 -0.78
CA LEU A 630 -8.54 23.57 -2.18
C LEU A 630 -8.88 22.27 -2.93
N THR A 631 -9.76 21.47 -2.37
CA THR A 631 -10.22 20.17 -2.88
C THR A 631 -11.71 20.20 -3.18
N LYS A 632 -12.26 19.11 -3.70
CA LYS A 632 -13.71 18.94 -3.88
C LYS A 632 -14.48 18.70 -2.57
N GLY A 633 -13.77 18.62 -1.46
CA GLY A 633 -14.34 18.40 -0.13
C GLY A 633 -14.35 16.94 0.32
N ILE A 634 -15.12 16.68 1.38
CA ILE A 634 -15.21 15.36 2.01
C ILE A 634 -15.99 14.40 1.11
N LYS A 635 -15.45 13.21 0.92
CA LYS A 635 -16.16 12.07 0.33
C LYS A 635 -16.34 10.99 1.40
N SER A 636 -17.53 10.41 1.48
CA SER A 636 -17.83 9.34 2.46
C SER A 636 -16.99 8.11 2.16
N GLY A 637 -16.29 7.60 3.17
CA GLY A 637 -15.43 6.43 3.08
C GLY A 637 -14.52 6.31 4.30
N ASN A 638 -13.69 5.26 4.32
CA ASN A 638 -12.76 4.96 5.42
C ASN A 638 -11.29 5.25 5.06
N VAL A 639 -11.03 5.85 3.89
CA VAL A 639 -9.70 6.27 3.45
C VAL A 639 -9.69 7.79 3.28
N PRO A 640 -8.71 8.54 3.84
CA PRO A 640 -8.60 9.98 3.63
C PRO A 640 -8.53 10.34 2.16
N TYR A 641 -9.38 11.27 1.76
CA TYR A 641 -9.53 11.74 0.38
C TYR A 641 -9.99 13.20 0.36
N GLY A 642 -9.83 13.89 -0.77
CA GLY A 642 -9.99 15.33 -0.85
C GLY A 642 -8.84 16.01 -0.10
N THR A 643 -7.60 15.72 -0.51
CA THR A 643 -6.37 16.17 0.12
C THR A 643 -5.39 16.71 -0.95
N LEU A 644 -4.49 17.60 -0.57
CA LEU A 644 -3.42 18.02 -1.46
C LEU A 644 -2.40 16.88 -1.63
N SER A 645 -1.95 16.71 -2.87
CA SER A 645 -0.98 15.70 -3.29
C SER A 645 0.32 16.29 -3.85
N ALA A 646 0.30 17.57 -4.28
CA ALA A 646 1.45 18.25 -4.85
C ALA A 646 1.43 19.74 -4.49
N ILE A 647 2.63 20.33 -4.31
CA ILE A 647 2.87 21.76 -4.06
C ILE A 647 4.12 22.17 -4.82
N ASP A 648 4.10 23.32 -5.48
CA ASP A 648 5.31 23.95 -6.00
C ASP A 648 5.22 25.49 -5.93
N GLU A 649 6.38 26.14 -5.84
CA GLU A 649 6.54 27.58 -5.86
C GLU A 649 7.43 28.01 -7.03
N SER A 650 6.98 29.00 -7.81
CA SER A 650 7.74 29.51 -8.93
C SER A 650 9.06 30.17 -8.51
N ILE A 651 10.17 29.73 -9.10
CA ILE A 651 11.49 30.37 -8.85
C ILE A 651 11.59 31.80 -9.37
N PHE A 652 10.68 32.25 -10.24
CA PHE A 652 10.64 33.55 -10.83
C PHE A 652 9.88 34.59 -10.01
N LYS A 653 9.02 34.17 -9.11
CA LYS A 653 8.19 35.06 -8.31
C LYS A 653 7.83 34.41 -6.98
N PHE A 654 8.30 35.04 -5.90
CA PHE A 654 7.91 34.68 -4.53
C PHE A 654 6.38 34.73 -4.36
N GLY A 655 5.82 33.71 -3.71
CA GLY A 655 4.39 33.58 -3.45
C GLY A 655 3.53 33.25 -4.68
N LYS A 656 4.14 32.93 -5.84
CA LYS A 656 3.41 32.32 -6.95
C LYS A 656 3.41 30.80 -6.73
N LEU A 657 2.28 30.27 -6.24
CA LEU A 657 2.12 28.91 -5.75
C LEU A 657 1.16 28.13 -6.65
N VAL A 658 1.45 26.85 -6.86
CA VAL A 658 0.52 25.91 -7.48
C VAL A 658 0.37 24.67 -6.61
N VAL A 659 -0.86 24.17 -6.47
CA VAL A 659 -1.16 22.96 -5.72
C VAL A 659 -2.04 22.02 -6.54
N GLY A 660 -1.84 20.72 -6.35
CA GLY A 660 -2.67 19.65 -6.91
C GLY A 660 -3.31 18.82 -5.82
N SER A 661 -4.48 18.23 -6.10
CA SER A 661 -5.22 17.39 -5.16
C SER A 661 -5.43 15.97 -5.69
N ASP A 662 -5.72 15.04 -4.77
CA ASP A 662 -6.02 13.64 -5.08
C ASP A 662 -7.39 13.43 -5.76
N ASP A 663 -8.24 14.46 -5.77
CA ASP A 663 -9.54 14.50 -6.44
C ASP A 663 -9.54 15.29 -7.76
N GLY A 664 -8.33 15.68 -8.24
CA GLY A 664 -8.10 16.20 -9.60
C GLY A 664 -8.18 17.70 -9.76
N LEU A 665 -8.16 18.49 -8.67
CA LEU A 665 -8.10 19.94 -8.78
C LEU A 665 -6.67 20.43 -8.81
N ILE A 666 -6.39 21.44 -9.67
CA ILE A 666 -5.17 22.22 -9.67
C ILE A 666 -5.54 23.67 -9.46
N ASN A 667 -4.98 24.26 -8.40
CA ASN A 667 -5.23 25.65 -8.02
C ASN A 667 -3.93 26.46 -8.08
N LEU A 668 -4.01 27.69 -8.60
CA LEU A 668 -2.91 28.65 -8.73
C LEU A 668 -3.18 29.87 -7.86
N SER A 669 -2.19 30.26 -7.05
CA SER A 669 -2.13 31.55 -6.37
C SER A 669 -1.00 32.42 -6.96
N LYS A 670 -1.20 33.74 -7.03
CA LYS A 670 -0.21 34.73 -7.48
C LYS A 670 0.18 35.73 -6.38
N ASP A 671 -0.35 35.58 -5.19
CA ASP A 671 -0.32 36.54 -4.08
C ASP A 671 -0.01 35.90 -2.71
N GLY A 672 0.79 34.84 -2.70
CA GLY A 672 1.24 34.19 -1.47
C GLY A 672 0.17 33.27 -0.82
N GLY A 673 -0.83 32.83 -1.60
CA GLY A 673 -1.88 31.96 -1.11
C GLY A 673 -3.14 32.67 -0.64
N ASN A 674 -3.21 34.02 -0.72
CA ASN A 674 -4.38 34.80 -0.30
C ASN A 674 -5.59 34.54 -1.22
N THR A 675 -5.37 34.45 -2.52
CA THR A 675 -6.41 34.09 -3.50
C THR A 675 -5.99 32.90 -4.36
N TRP A 676 -6.98 32.13 -4.81
CA TRP A 676 -6.75 30.92 -5.60
C TRP A 676 -7.66 30.86 -6.81
N ALA A 677 -7.09 30.50 -7.95
CA ALA A 677 -7.81 30.27 -9.21
C ALA A 677 -7.72 28.79 -9.60
N LEU A 678 -8.86 28.16 -9.84
CA LEU A 678 -8.91 26.82 -10.41
C LEU A 678 -8.48 26.84 -11.88
N ILE A 679 -7.41 26.08 -12.20
CA ILE A 679 -6.79 26.04 -13.52
C ILE A 679 -6.88 24.66 -14.20
N SER A 680 -7.54 23.64 -13.58
CA SER A 680 -7.67 22.28 -14.13
C SER A 680 -9.01 21.98 -14.81
N LYS A 681 -9.80 22.99 -15.18
CA LYS A 681 -11.15 22.79 -15.74
C LYS A 681 -11.16 21.96 -17.03
N ASP A 682 -10.14 22.14 -17.86
CA ASP A 682 -10.02 21.49 -19.17
C ASP A 682 -9.16 20.19 -19.11
N LEU A 683 -8.76 19.76 -17.92
CA LEU A 683 -8.03 18.50 -17.71
C LEU A 683 -9.00 17.36 -17.39
N PRO A 684 -8.58 16.10 -17.57
CA PRO A 684 -9.36 14.94 -17.12
C PRO A 684 -9.77 15.07 -15.66
N GLN A 685 -11.04 14.89 -15.37
CA GLN A 685 -11.59 15.12 -14.03
C GLN A 685 -11.46 13.89 -13.14
N ASN A 686 -11.36 14.10 -11.83
CA ASN A 686 -11.30 13.07 -10.78
C ASN A 686 -10.02 12.22 -10.76
N LEU A 687 -9.06 12.47 -11.64
CA LEU A 687 -7.77 11.78 -11.60
C LEU A 687 -6.85 12.44 -10.58
N TRP A 688 -6.09 11.63 -9.89
CA TRP A 688 -5.10 12.09 -8.92
C TRP A 688 -4.03 12.97 -9.57
N VAL A 689 -3.82 14.18 -9.09
CA VAL A 689 -2.71 15.02 -9.54
C VAL A 689 -1.42 14.50 -8.91
N SER A 690 -0.65 13.72 -9.67
CA SER A 690 0.59 13.12 -9.17
C SER A 690 1.70 14.17 -9.01
N ARG A 691 1.78 15.14 -9.93
CA ARG A 691 2.65 16.31 -9.80
C ARG A 691 2.04 17.52 -10.49
N VAL A 692 2.35 18.69 -9.96
CA VAL A 692 2.22 19.98 -10.64
C VAL A 692 3.44 20.82 -10.31
N VAL A 693 4.15 21.31 -11.33
CA VAL A 693 5.44 22.02 -11.16
C VAL A 693 5.56 23.20 -12.11
N PHE A 694 6.18 24.28 -11.63
CA PHE A 694 6.57 25.39 -12.49
C PHE A 694 7.82 25.05 -13.29
N SER A 695 7.90 25.55 -14.52
CA SER A 695 9.13 25.52 -15.30
C SER A 695 10.24 26.31 -14.60
N LYS A 696 11.46 25.83 -14.75
CA LYS A 696 12.68 26.54 -14.31
C LYS A 696 13.21 27.52 -15.35
N HIS A 697 12.70 27.44 -16.59
CA HIS A 697 13.14 28.26 -17.72
C HIS A 697 12.11 29.29 -18.18
N LYS A 698 10.79 29.01 -18.01
CA LYS A 698 9.70 29.88 -18.49
C LYS A 698 8.76 30.29 -17.37
N LYS A 699 8.67 31.60 -17.11
CA LYS A 699 7.94 32.24 -16.01
C LYS A 699 6.46 31.82 -15.87
N ASN A 700 5.76 31.56 -16.99
CA ASN A 700 4.31 31.25 -16.99
C ASN A 700 4.03 29.79 -17.38
N ARG A 701 5.07 28.97 -17.50
CA ARG A 701 4.92 27.55 -17.83
C ARG A 701 4.69 26.73 -16.58
N ILE A 702 3.69 25.84 -16.68
CA ILE A 702 3.34 24.85 -15.66
C ILE A 702 3.24 23.50 -16.35
N TYR A 703 3.76 22.47 -15.72
CA TYR A 703 3.56 21.08 -16.09
C TYR A 703 2.64 20.42 -15.07
N ALA A 704 1.75 19.54 -15.53
CA ALA A 704 0.89 18.73 -14.68
C ALA A 704 0.90 17.29 -15.15
N THR A 705 0.97 16.36 -14.19
CA THR A 705 0.77 14.93 -14.43
C THR A 705 -0.40 14.42 -13.60
N LEU A 706 -1.23 13.58 -14.23
CA LEU A 706 -2.35 12.93 -13.58
C LEU A 706 -2.14 11.42 -13.62
N ASN A 707 -2.69 10.73 -12.64
CA ASN A 707 -2.53 9.30 -12.46
C ASN A 707 -3.89 8.64 -12.26
N GLY A 708 -4.21 7.66 -13.13
CA GLY A 708 -5.50 6.99 -13.16
C GLY A 708 -5.50 5.58 -12.57
N TYR A 709 -4.39 5.06 -12.03
CA TYR A 709 -4.32 3.66 -11.61
C TYR A 709 -5.38 3.28 -10.55
N ARG A 710 -5.86 4.26 -9.77
CA ARG A 710 -6.97 4.06 -8.81
C ARG A 710 -8.36 3.98 -9.45
N PHE A 711 -8.39 3.89 -10.76
CA PHE A 711 -9.55 3.58 -11.60
C PHE A 711 -9.21 2.46 -12.60
N ASP A 712 -8.07 1.75 -12.40
CA ASP A 712 -7.48 0.79 -13.34
C ASP A 712 -7.23 1.40 -14.74
N ASP A 713 -7.03 2.72 -14.80
CA ASP A 713 -6.67 3.47 -16.01
C ASP A 713 -5.17 3.78 -15.98
N PHE A 714 -4.41 3.08 -16.82
CA PHE A 714 -2.95 3.17 -16.88
C PHE A 714 -2.45 4.12 -17.98
N LYS A 715 -3.33 4.91 -18.59
CA LYS A 715 -2.95 5.88 -19.63
C LYS A 715 -2.03 6.95 -19.07
N PRO A 716 -0.98 7.36 -19.81
CA PRO A 716 -0.10 8.44 -19.40
C PRO A 716 -0.80 9.79 -19.59
N TYR A 717 -0.85 10.57 -18.53
CA TYR A 717 -1.45 11.90 -18.53
C TYR A 717 -0.38 12.94 -18.19
N VAL A 718 0.14 13.64 -19.21
CA VAL A 718 1.13 14.71 -19.07
C VAL A 718 0.66 15.92 -19.85
N PHE A 719 0.61 17.07 -19.16
CA PHE A 719 0.12 18.32 -19.72
C PHE A 719 1.10 19.46 -19.48
N ILE A 720 1.12 20.40 -20.43
CA ILE A 720 1.89 21.64 -20.37
C ILE A 720 0.96 22.84 -20.60
N SER A 721 1.18 23.90 -19.84
CA SER A 721 0.57 25.22 -20.06
C SER A 721 1.65 26.29 -20.09
N ASP A 722 1.65 27.17 -21.10
CA ASP A 722 2.57 28.30 -21.23
C ASP A 722 1.94 29.65 -20.77
N ASN A 723 0.76 29.61 -20.17
CA ASN A 723 -0.03 30.80 -19.82
C ASN A 723 -0.71 30.72 -18.44
N ASP A 724 0.02 30.20 -17.44
CA ASP A 724 -0.46 30.07 -16.06
C ASP A 724 -1.73 29.20 -15.94
N GLY A 725 -1.82 28.11 -16.71
CA GLY A 725 -2.93 27.17 -16.64
C GLY A 725 -4.23 27.63 -17.31
N LYS A 726 -4.21 28.71 -18.11
CA LYS A 726 -5.39 29.16 -18.87
C LYS A 726 -5.76 28.17 -19.98
N ASN A 727 -4.77 27.57 -20.61
CA ASN A 727 -4.91 26.53 -21.62
C ASN A 727 -3.89 25.45 -21.37
N TRP A 728 -4.26 24.19 -21.61
CA TRP A 728 -3.42 23.03 -21.47
C TRP A 728 -3.25 22.29 -22.80
N LYS A 729 -2.05 21.79 -23.04
CA LYS A 729 -1.71 20.91 -24.17
C LYS A 729 -1.25 19.56 -23.60
N LYS A 730 -1.84 18.47 -24.07
CA LYS A 730 -1.34 17.11 -23.80
C LYS A 730 -0.01 16.88 -24.52
N ILE A 731 0.96 16.29 -23.85
CA ILE A 731 2.31 15.99 -24.39
C ILE A 731 2.74 14.54 -24.14
N SER A 732 1.79 13.63 -23.96
CA SER A 732 2.03 12.22 -23.63
C SER A 732 1.65 11.23 -24.72
N ASP A 733 1.35 11.68 -25.95
CA ASP A 733 0.84 10.79 -27.02
C ASP A 733 1.88 9.80 -27.55
N ASN A 734 3.16 10.04 -27.30
CA ASN A 734 4.29 9.18 -27.65
C ASN A 734 4.86 8.39 -26.45
N LEU A 735 4.17 8.37 -25.33
CA LEU A 735 4.58 7.61 -24.15
C LEU A 735 3.93 6.22 -24.16
N PRO A 736 4.61 5.20 -23.58
CA PRO A 736 4.01 3.89 -23.40
C PRO A 736 2.86 3.97 -22.37
N LEU A 737 2.02 2.93 -22.38
CA LEU A 737 0.95 2.77 -21.42
C LEU A 737 1.55 2.53 -20.03
N SER A 738 1.56 3.57 -19.21
CA SER A 738 2.01 3.50 -17.82
C SER A 738 1.58 4.77 -17.06
N SER A 739 1.05 4.62 -15.86
CA SER A 739 0.67 5.77 -15.03
C SER A 739 1.87 6.64 -14.68
N VAL A 740 1.74 7.95 -14.82
CA VAL A 740 2.82 8.90 -14.57
C VAL A 740 2.81 9.38 -13.14
N ASN A 741 3.91 9.17 -12.42
CA ASN A 741 4.06 9.50 -11.00
C ASN A 741 4.87 10.77 -10.76
N VAL A 742 5.82 11.08 -11.62
CA VAL A 742 6.71 12.23 -11.45
C VAL A 742 7.09 12.86 -12.78
N ILE A 743 7.22 14.19 -12.78
CA ILE A 743 7.77 14.98 -13.88
C ILE A 743 8.83 15.94 -13.34
N LYS A 744 9.92 16.10 -14.08
CA LYS A 744 10.97 17.03 -13.76
C LYS A 744 11.56 17.64 -15.04
N GLU A 745 11.62 18.97 -15.11
CA GLU A 745 12.29 19.68 -16.19
C GLU A 745 13.81 19.69 -15.93
N ASP A 746 14.62 19.48 -16.98
CA ASP A 746 16.06 19.53 -16.87
C ASP A 746 16.52 20.94 -16.42
N PRO A 747 17.44 21.05 -15.47
CA PRO A 747 17.85 22.35 -14.95
C PRO A 747 18.64 23.23 -15.96
N PHE A 748 19.16 22.66 -17.03
CA PHE A 748 20.01 23.33 -18.01
C PHE A 748 19.40 23.45 -19.40
N ASN A 749 18.44 22.54 -19.74
CA ASN A 749 17.84 22.47 -21.06
C ASN A 749 16.30 22.45 -20.98
N GLU A 750 15.66 23.53 -21.40
CA GLU A 750 14.18 23.65 -21.40
C GLU A 750 13.45 22.65 -22.30
N ASN A 751 14.16 21.95 -23.19
CA ASN A 751 13.57 20.97 -24.13
C ASN A 751 13.69 19.52 -23.61
N VAL A 752 14.25 19.31 -22.42
CA VAL A 752 14.41 17.98 -21.81
C VAL A 752 13.53 17.87 -20.57
N ILE A 753 12.74 16.82 -20.54
CA ILE A 753 11.84 16.49 -19.43
C ILE A 753 12.09 15.03 -19.03
N TYR A 754 12.22 14.79 -17.75
CA TYR A 754 12.30 13.46 -17.17
C TYR A 754 10.92 13.08 -16.59
N LEU A 755 10.47 11.87 -16.91
CA LEU A 755 9.24 11.30 -16.39
C LEU A 755 9.54 10.00 -15.67
N GLY A 756 8.91 9.78 -14.52
CA GLY A 756 8.86 8.49 -13.85
C GLY A 756 7.46 7.92 -13.91
N THR A 757 7.36 6.66 -14.29
CA THR A 757 6.11 5.94 -14.46
C THR A 757 6.12 4.65 -13.63
N ASP A 758 4.99 3.92 -13.57
CA ASP A 758 4.93 2.62 -12.88
C ASP A 758 5.89 1.58 -13.50
N ASN A 759 6.24 1.72 -14.78
CA ASN A 759 7.06 0.77 -15.53
C ASN A 759 8.47 1.30 -15.86
N GLY A 760 8.90 2.40 -15.28
CA GLY A 760 10.24 2.94 -15.45
C GLY A 760 10.28 4.44 -15.77
N ALA A 761 11.44 4.91 -16.26
CA ALA A 761 11.70 6.31 -16.54
C ALA A 761 12.12 6.52 -18.03
#